data_2c829616634560579b991d9826a1a1f9
#
_entry.id   2c829616634560579b991d9826a1a1f9
#
_cell.length_a   1.000
_cell.length_b   1.000
_cell.length_c   1.000
_cell.angle_alpha   90.00
_cell.angle_beta   90.00
_cell.angle_gamma   90.00
#
_symmetry.space_group_name_H-M   'P 1'
#
loop_
_entity.id
_entity.type
_entity.pdbx_description
1 polymer ?
#
loop_
_entity_poly.entity_id
_entity_poly.type
_entity_poly.pdbx_seq_one_letter_code
_entity_poly.pdbx_strand_id
1 'polypeptide(L)'
;GRKVLWRFQPTPPLPTYVACVCAGPWHVVRDRHRHVELGLYCRRSLAEFLDPEELFEVTRQGFDFFEGAFGVPYPFGDKYDQVFVPESNTGAMENAACVTFNDVYIFRSRVTDAARERRAETILHELAHMWFGDLVTMRWWNDLWLNESFASYMAVLAQAEATRWKEAWTTFADTEKTWAYRQDQLPTTHPIVADIPDVESIHLNFDGITYAKGASVLKQLVHWVGRDRFLEGMHRYHERHRFGNATLDDFLAVLEEVSGRDLQQWSKQWLETAGVNTLRPDLRTERRGGRETIASLAVVQEAPEEWPTLRSHRLAVGLYDSHDGNLRLRRRVELDVEGARTEVEELAGEAVPDLLLLNDGDLTYARVRLDERSLATVVERLGDLEDSLARTLCWTACWDMVRNAELPAREYLRLVLNNAGREPKVGTVQSLLTQAASAVHLYGDPANREAGARTLARACREALERAEPGSDHQLAWARAFVSNARTEEDLALVRDLLEGRASFEGLVVDTELRWHIVRSLAAAGAAGEELVAAEQERDPTDRGARHAAAARAARPTPEAKAEAWRLVVEEAGQPLAMTEAIMGGFQQFDQEELLRPYVERYFQALPAIWERRELPEALSIVGGLYPHLVVEERTVRLTEDYLARPDLPAPVRRLLLEGQDGVERALRARARDAAAR
;
A
#
# COMPACT_ATOMS: atom_id res chain seq x y z
N GLY A 1 28.08 -23.30 -32.00
CA GLY A 1 27.68 -23.69 -30.67
C GLY A 1 26.72 -24.88 -30.72
N ARG A 2 26.78 -25.74 -29.73
CA ARG A 2 25.88 -26.93 -29.60
C ARG A 2 24.48 -26.44 -29.24
N LYS A 3 23.48 -26.69 -30.09
CA LYS A 3 22.08 -26.41 -29.80
C LYS A 3 21.53 -27.54 -28.93
N VAL A 4 20.70 -27.22 -27.95
CA VAL A 4 20.00 -28.17 -27.09
C VAL A 4 18.48 -27.97 -27.33
N LEU A 5 17.78 -29.06 -27.54
CA LEU A 5 16.33 -29.06 -27.67
C LEU A 5 15.74 -29.51 -26.33
N TRP A 6 14.92 -28.64 -25.74
CA TRP A 6 14.12 -28.96 -24.55
C TRP A 6 12.73 -29.39 -25.00
N ARG A 7 12.24 -30.49 -24.44
CA ARG A 7 10.86 -30.97 -24.62
C ARG A 7 10.18 -31.00 -23.26
N PHE A 8 9.08 -30.31 -23.17
CA PHE A 8 8.25 -30.30 -21.96
C PHE A 8 7.08 -31.24 -22.12
N GLN A 9 6.56 -31.75 -21.01
CA GLN A 9 5.27 -32.48 -21.00
C GLN A 9 4.13 -31.46 -21.26
N PRO A 10 3.01 -31.90 -21.88
CA PRO A 10 1.85 -31.03 -22.02
C PRO A 10 1.35 -30.54 -20.64
N THR A 11 1.03 -29.29 -20.54
CA THR A 11 0.34 -28.74 -19.36
C THR A 11 -1.14 -29.09 -19.40
N PRO A 12 -1.86 -29.05 -18.27
CA PRO A 12 -3.31 -28.88 -18.28
C PRO A 12 -3.70 -27.63 -19.11
N PRO A 13 -4.96 -27.45 -19.50
CA PRO A 13 -5.41 -26.22 -20.13
C PRO A 13 -5.07 -25.01 -19.25
N LEU A 14 -4.41 -24.01 -19.82
CA LEU A 14 -3.97 -22.79 -19.14
C LEU A 14 -4.48 -21.55 -19.88
N PRO A 15 -4.79 -20.46 -19.21
CA PRO A 15 -4.95 -19.16 -19.84
C PRO A 15 -3.62 -18.72 -20.47
N THR A 16 -3.68 -18.06 -21.61
CA THR A 16 -2.47 -17.77 -22.42
C THR A 16 -1.52 -16.80 -21.71
N TYR A 17 -2.02 -15.95 -20.86
CA TYR A 17 -1.23 -14.90 -20.20
C TYR A 17 -0.32 -15.43 -19.07
N VAL A 18 -0.59 -16.62 -18.51
CA VAL A 18 0.27 -17.23 -17.46
C VAL A 18 1.39 -18.10 -18.02
N ALA A 19 1.51 -18.22 -19.37
CA ALA A 19 2.59 -18.97 -19.98
C ALA A 19 3.92 -18.25 -19.84
N CYS A 20 4.94 -18.92 -19.28
CA CYS A 20 6.25 -18.34 -19.00
C CYS A 20 7.39 -19.26 -19.39
N VAL A 21 8.51 -18.70 -19.84
CA VAL A 21 9.78 -19.39 -20.08
C VAL A 21 10.91 -18.61 -19.43
N CYS A 22 11.49 -19.17 -18.38
CA CYS A 22 12.66 -18.62 -17.70
C CYS A 22 13.93 -19.40 -18.08
N ALA A 23 14.87 -18.75 -18.79
CA ALA A 23 16.10 -19.38 -19.23
C ALA A 23 17.32 -18.52 -18.88
N GLY A 24 18.34 -19.12 -18.25
CA GLY A 24 19.53 -18.40 -17.85
C GLY A 24 20.46 -19.22 -16.96
N PRO A 25 21.59 -18.65 -16.57
CA PRO A 25 22.56 -19.30 -15.66
C PRO A 25 22.14 -19.10 -14.19
N TRP A 26 20.98 -19.60 -13.83
CA TRP A 26 20.39 -19.45 -12.51
C TRP A 26 21.23 -20.14 -11.39
N HIS A 27 21.22 -19.55 -10.20
CA HIS A 27 21.44 -20.27 -8.95
C HIS A 27 20.12 -20.91 -8.56
N VAL A 28 20.15 -22.20 -8.17
CA VAL A 28 18.94 -22.98 -7.91
C VAL A 28 19.06 -23.67 -6.57
N VAL A 29 18.03 -23.52 -5.71
CA VAL A 29 17.87 -24.30 -4.49
C VAL A 29 16.59 -25.12 -4.61
N ARG A 30 16.65 -26.37 -4.17
CA ARG A 30 15.51 -27.32 -4.25
C ARG A 30 15.08 -27.77 -2.89
N ASP A 31 13.78 -27.97 -2.74
CA ASP A 31 13.14 -28.60 -1.60
C ASP A 31 11.90 -29.39 -2.08
N ARG A 32 11.16 -29.97 -1.18
CA ARG A 32 9.97 -30.73 -1.49
C ARG A 32 8.87 -30.52 -0.44
N HIS A 33 7.63 -30.45 -0.90
CA HIS A 33 6.45 -30.51 -0.05
C HIS A 33 5.54 -31.64 -0.52
N ARG A 34 5.40 -32.72 0.27
CA ARG A 34 4.68 -33.93 -0.12
C ARG A 34 5.17 -34.47 -1.49
N HIS A 35 4.34 -34.43 -2.53
CA HIS A 35 4.71 -34.85 -3.89
C HIS A 35 5.24 -33.72 -4.76
N VAL A 36 5.10 -32.45 -4.35
CA VAL A 36 5.49 -31.29 -5.13
C VAL A 36 6.96 -30.95 -4.90
N GLU A 37 7.76 -30.91 -5.96
CA GLU A 37 9.12 -30.38 -5.92
C GLU A 37 9.07 -28.84 -5.92
N LEU A 38 9.75 -28.23 -4.98
CA LEU A 38 9.86 -26.79 -4.83
C LEU A 38 11.21 -26.30 -5.34
N GLY A 39 11.21 -25.24 -6.16
CA GLY A 39 12.44 -24.63 -6.66
C GLY A 39 12.49 -23.15 -6.38
N LEU A 40 13.66 -22.65 -5.95
CA LEU A 40 13.97 -21.22 -5.87
C LEU A 40 15.07 -20.91 -6.85
N TYR A 41 14.87 -19.89 -7.68
CA TYR A 41 15.84 -19.49 -8.69
C TYR A 41 16.16 -18.01 -8.55
N CYS A 42 17.42 -17.66 -8.59
CA CYS A 42 17.85 -16.25 -8.63
C CYS A 42 19.12 -16.09 -9.47
N ARG A 43 19.45 -14.85 -9.79
CA ARG A 43 20.76 -14.53 -10.38
C ARG A 43 21.89 -15.00 -9.46
N ARG A 44 22.99 -15.49 -10.04
CA ARG A 44 24.16 -15.96 -9.25
C ARG A 44 24.74 -14.89 -8.34
N SER A 45 24.67 -13.62 -8.74
CA SER A 45 25.13 -12.49 -7.93
C SER A 45 24.28 -12.24 -6.67
N LEU A 46 23.08 -12.82 -6.58
CA LEU A 46 22.19 -12.72 -5.42
C LEU A 46 22.14 -14.01 -4.60
N ALA A 47 22.88 -15.04 -4.99
CA ALA A 47 22.82 -16.36 -4.37
C ALA A 47 23.12 -16.35 -2.86
N GLU A 48 24.07 -15.52 -2.41
CA GLU A 48 24.44 -15.39 -1.00
C GLU A 48 23.37 -14.69 -0.14
N PHE A 49 22.45 -13.95 -0.78
CA PHE A 49 21.37 -13.21 -0.12
C PHE A 49 20.03 -13.94 -0.19
N LEU A 50 19.96 -15.02 -0.95
CA LEU A 50 18.75 -15.83 -1.01
C LEU A 50 18.50 -16.46 0.37
N ASP A 51 17.28 -16.42 0.85
CA ASP A 51 16.82 -16.93 2.14
C ASP A 51 15.88 -18.15 1.91
N PRO A 52 16.43 -19.32 1.56
CA PRO A 52 15.61 -20.45 1.15
C PRO A 52 14.73 -21.00 2.27
N GLU A 53 15.20 -20.91 3.51
CA GLU A 53 14.51 -21.48 4.67
C GLU A 53 13.14 -20.81 4.87
N GLU A 54 13.12 -19.48 4.98
CA GLU A 54 11.88 -18.72 5.15
C GLU A 54 10.98 -18.81 3.89
N LEU A 55 11.57 -18.72 2.69
CA LEU A 55 10.82 -18.80 1.44
C LEU A 55 10.10 -20.15 1.28
N PHE A 56 10.79 -21.26 1.54
CA PHE A 56 10.17 -22.58 1.49
C PHE A 56 9.18 -22.82 2.64
N GLU A 57 9.46 -22.29 3.84
CA GLU A 57 8.54 -22.41 4.96
C GLU A 57 7.18 -21.77 4.63
N VAL A 58 7.19 -20.51 4.18
CA VAL A 58 5.97 -19.79 3.80
C VAL A 58 5.23 -20.52 2.66
N THR A 59 5.97 -21.01 1.67
CA THR A 59 5.40 -21.75 0.54
C THR A 59 4.69 -23.03 1.02
N ARG A 60 5.33 -23.83 1.90
CA ARG A 60 4.72 -25.05 2.46
C ARG A 60 3.48 -24.74 3.30
N GLN A 61 3.53 -23.67 4.12
CA GLN A 61 2.39 -23.21 4.91
C GLN A 61 1.23 -22.80 4.01
N GLY A 62 1.51 -22.12 2.89
CA GLY A 62 0.51 -21.76 1.89
C GLY A 62 -0.13 -22.98 1.21
N PHE A 63 0.64 -23.97 0.79
CA PHE A 63 0.11 -25.23 0.21
C PHE A 63 -0.83 -25.93 1.19
N ASP A 64 -0.40 -26.13 2.44
CA ASP A 64 -1.21 -26.80 3.45
C ASP A 64 -2.51 -26.05 3.72
N PHE A 65 -2.43 -24.71 3.78
CA PHE A 65 -3.61 -23.88 4.01
C PHE A 65 -4.60 -23.92 2.83
N PHE A 66 -4.14 -23.69 1.60
CA PHE A 66 -5.01 -23.58 0.44
C PHE A 66 -5.63 -24.92 0.05
N GLU A 67 -4.86 -26.00 0.05
CA GLU A 67 -5.42 -27.35 -0.19
C GLU A 67 -6.47 -27.72 0.87
N GLY A 68 -6.22 -27.36 2.13
CA GLY A 68 -7.18 -27.59 3.23
C GLY A 68 -8.42 -26.72 3.12
N ALA A 69 -8.26 -25.45 2.80
CA ALA A 69 -9.36 -24.47 2.72
C ALA A 69 -10.27 -24.72 1.51
N PHE A 70 -9.70 -25.07 0.36
CA PHE A 70 -10.47 -25.28 -0.87
C PHE A 70 -10.92 -26.74 -1.06
N GLY A 71 -10.29 -27.69 -0.36
CA GLY A 71 -10.55 -29.11 -0.55
C GLY A 71 -10.16 -29.61 -1.94
N VAL A 72 -9.38 -28.85 -2.69
CA VAL A 72 -8.89 -29.14 -4.04
C VAL A 72 -7.36 -29.17 -4.01
N PRO A 73 -6.72 -30.30 -4.35
CA PRO A 73 -5.26 -30.38 -4.35
C PRO A 73 -4.67 -29.48 -5.43
N TYR A 74 -3.37 -29.14 -5.26
CA TYR A 74 -2.62 -28.35 -6.24
C TYR A 74 -2.75 -28.91 -7.66
N PRO A 75 -3.21 -28.10 -8.66
CA PRO A 75 -3.68 -28.64 -9.93
C PRO A 75 -2.60 -28.79 -11.00
N PHE A 76 -1.36 -28.28 -10.78
CA PHE A 76 -0.34 -28.18 -11.84
C PHE A 76 0.80 -29.19 -11.71
N GLY A 77 0.48 -30.41 -11.27
CA GLY A 77 1.42 -31.54 -11.25
C GLY A 77 2.29 -31.60 -10.00
N ASP A 78 3.56 -31.93 -10.19
CA ASP A 78 4.50 -32.26 -9.11
C ASP A 78 5.64 -31.21 -8.93
N LYS A 79 5.47 -30.01 -9.49
CA LYS A 79 6.49 -28.97 -9.49
C LYS A 79 5.90 -27.59 -9.18
N TYR A 80 6.61 -26.79 -8.38
CA TYR A 80 6.34 -25.37 -8.15
C TYR A 80 7.66 -24.61 -8.03
N ASP A 81 8.00 -23.83 -9.05
CA ASP A 81 9.21 -23.02 -9.10
C ASP A 81 8.90 -21.55 -8.85
N GLN A 82 9.73 -20.90 -8.06
CA GLN A 82 9.71 -19.46 -7.78
C GLN A 82 10.99 -18.84 -8.34
N VAL A 83 10.86 -17.97 -9.33
CA VAL A 83 11.98 -17.40 -10.07
C VAL A 83 12.09 -15.91 -9.81
N PHE A 84 13.13 -15.50 -9.09
CA PHE A 84 13.41 -14.09 -8.83
C PHE A 84 14.14 -13.48 -10.02
N VAL A 85 13.39 -12.72 -10.83
CA VAL A 85 13.87 -12.17 -12.09
C VAL A 85 14.33 -10.71 -11.93
N PRO A 86 15.39 -10.31 -12.64
CA PRO A 86 15.81 -8.92 -12.68
C PRO A 86 14.84 -8.07 -13.49
N GLU A 87 14.72 -6.81 -13.15
CA GLU A 87 14.03 -5.78 -13.93
C GLU A 87 12.58 -6.15 -14.31
N SER A 88 11.88 -6.87 -13.43
CA SER A 88 10.45 -7.08 -13.59
C SER A 88 9.69 -5.75 -13.49
N ASN A 89 8.72 -5.54 -14.36
CA ASN A 89 7.83 -4.37 -14.34
C ASN A 89 6.70 -4.52 -13.29
N THR A 90 6.57 -5.71 -12.70
CA THR A 90 5.57 -6.05 -11.67
C THR A 90 6.26 -6.54 -10.40
N GLY A 91 5.53 -6.61 -9.29
CA GLY A 91 6.03 -7.22 -8.05
C GLY A 91 6.24 -8.71 -8.20
N ALA A 92 5.24 -9.40 -8.73
CA ALA A 92 5.26 -10.82 -9.07
C ALA A 92 4.26 -11.14 -10.19
N MET A 93 4.21 -12.40 -10.62
CA MET A 93 3.29 -12.89 -11.64
C MET A 93 3.05 -14.38 -11.44
N GLU A 94 1.81 -14.79 -11.46
CA GLU A 94 1.29 -16.13 -11.18
C GLU A 94 1.50 -17.16 -12.30
N ASN A 95 2.53 -17.05 -13.09
CA ASN A 95 2.81 -18.03 -14.16
C ASN A 95 2.70 -19.46 -13.62
N ALA A 96 1.79 -20.26 -14.17
CA ALA A 96 1.42 -21.57 -13.62
C ALA A 96 2.63 -22.48 -13.38
N ALA A 97 2.85 -22.90 -12.13
CA ALA A 97 3.96 -23.73 -11.68
C ALA A 97 5.38 -23.14 -11.92
N CYS A 98 5.48 -21.86 -12.35
CA CYS A 98 6.75 -21.15 -12.61
C CYS A 98 6.58 -19.67 -12.27
N VAL A 99 6.20 -19.38 -11.04
CA VAL A 99 5.90 -18.03 -10.55
C VAL A 99 7.14 -17.15 -10.64
N THR A 100 6.98 -15.95 -11.19
CA THR A 100 8.07 -14.98 -11.27
C THR A 100 7.91 -13.87 -10.23
N PHE A 101 9.00 -13.50 -9.58
CA PHE A 101 9.06 -12.42 -8.59
C PHE A 101 10.11 -11.40 -8.99
N ASN A 102 9.87 -10.14 -8.71
CA ASN A 102 10.91 -9.13 -8.78
C ASN A 102 12.03 -9.47 -7.78
N ASP A 103 13.29 -9.35 -8.21
CA ASP A 103 14.42 -9.70 -7.35
C ASP A 103 14.68 -8.72 -6.19
N VAL A 104 13.88 -7.66 -6.05
CA VAL A 104 13.85 -6.79 -4.86
C VAL A 104 13.45 -7.56 -3.59
N TYR A 105 12.73 -8.68 -3.72
CA TYR A 105 12.39 -9.57 -2.61
C TYR A 105 13.56 -10.41 -2.10
N ILE A 106 14.71 -10.36 -2.75
CA ILE A 106 15.98 -10.86 -2.22
C ILE A 106 16.70 -9.71 -1.52
N PHE A 107 16.75 -9.77 -0.21
CA PHE A 107 17.25 -8.67 0.63
C PHE A 107 18.77 -8.73 0.78
N ARG A 108 19.49 -7.77 0.19
CA ARG A 108 20.96 -7.68 0.26
C ARG A 108 21.50 -7.16 1.62
N SER A 109 20.61 -6.61 2.42
CA SER A 109 20.93 -5.99 3.70
C SER A 109 19.83 -6.30 4.69
N ARG A 110 20.04 -5.91 5.95
CA ARG A 110 19.03 -6.06 6.97
C ARG A 110 17.75 -5.30 6.60
N VAL A 111 16.62 -5.99 6.69
CA VAL A 111 15.27 -5.43 6.55
C VAL A 111 14.49 -5.61 7.85
N THR A 112 13.42 -4.82 8.01
CA THR A 112 12.46 -5.01 9.10
C THR A 112 11.58 -6.22 8.85
N ASP A 113 10.95 -6.76 9.90
CA ASP A 113 9.98 -7.85 9.79
C ASP A 113 8.79 -7.46 8.89
N ALA A 114 8.43 -6.18 8.81
CA ALA A 114 7.42 -5.70 7.87
C ALA A 114 7.76 -5.98 6.39
N ALA A 115 9.04 -5.88 5.99
CA ALA A 115 9.45 -6.26 4.64
C ALA A 115 9.36 -7.77 4.40
N ARG A 116 9.66 -8.58 5.42
CA ARG A 116 9.49 -10.05 5.38
C ARG A 116 8.01 -10.45 5.36
N GLU A 117 7.17 -9.77 6.14
CA GLU A 117 5.71 -9.91 6.13
C GLU A 117 5.14 -9.62 4.73
N ARG A 118 5.60 -8.54 4.07
CA ARG A 118 5.18 -8.21 2.70
C ARG A 118 5.65 -9.25 1.69
N ARG A 119 6.89 -9.75 1.79
CA ARG A 119 7.38 -10.84 0.93
C ARG A 119 6.56 -12.12 1.11
N ALA A 120 6.23 -12.48 2.33
CA ALA A 120 5.41 -13.65 2.63
C ALA A 120 3.98 -13.50 2.07
N GLU A 121 3.38 -12.32 2.21
CA GLU A 121 2.07 -12.03 1.62
C GLU A 121 2.10 -12.18 0.10
N THR A 122 3.13 -11.65 -0.59
CA THR A 122 3.27 -11.79 -2.04
C THR A 122 3.43 -13.27 -2.45
N ILE A 123 4.24 -14.07 -1.73
CA ILE A 123 4.38 -15.51 -2.01
C ILE A 123 3.02 -16.22 -1.90
N LEU A 124 2.23 -15.90 -0.87
CA LEU A 124 0.91 -16.48 -0.66
C LEU A 124 -0.11 -16.02 -1.69
N HIS A 125 -0.01 -14.76 -2.14
CA HIS A 125 -0.83 -14.21 -3.21
C HIS A 125 -0.62 -14.98 -4.52
N GLU A 126 0.64 -15.11 -4.96
CA GLU A 126 0.96 -15.84 -6.18
C GLU A 126 0.61 -17.34 -6.08
N LEU A 127 0.74 -17.93 -4.89
CA LEU A 127 0.33 -19.31 -4.70
C LEU A 127 -1.20 -19.49 -4.73
N ALA A 128 -1.96 -18.51 -4.19
CA ALA A 128 -3.44 -18.57 -4.23
C ALA A 128 -3.98 -18.50 -5.67
N HIS A 129 -3.27 -17.83 -6.57
CA HIS A 129 -3.61 -17.80 -7.99
C HIS A 129 -3.61 -19.14 -8.66
N MET A 130 -2.90 -20.14 -8.14
CA MET A 130 -2.97 -21.52 -8.67
C MET A 130 -4.41 -22.08 -8.65
N TRP A 131 -5.29 -21.53 -7.81
CA TRP A 131 -6.72 -21.85 -7.78
C TRP A 131 -7.56 -20.71 -8.38
N PHE A 132 -7.26 -19.45 -8.04
CA PHE A 132 -7.96 -18.25 -8.54
C PHE A 132 -7.15 -17.56 -9.62
N GLY A 133 -7.46 -17.81 -10.87
CA GLY A 133 -6.76 -17.29 -12.05
C GLY A 133 -6.26 -18.39 -12.96
N ASP A 134 -5.58 -19.41 -12.41
CA ASP A 134 -4.95 -20.47 -13.19
C ASP A 134 -5.84 -21.70 -13.34
N LEU A 135 -6.40 -22.24 -12.22
CA LEU A 135 -7.35 -23.36 -12.30
C LEU A 135 -8.71 -22.90 -12.82
N VAL A 136 -9.21 -21.79 -12.31
CA VAL A 136 -10.44 -21.14 -12.78
C VAL A 136 -10.09 -19.69 -13.13
N THR A 137 -10.25 -19.33 -14.39
CA THR A 137 -9.88 -18.02 -14.94
C THR A 137 -11.15 -17.21 -15.20
N MET A 138 -11.12 -15.90 -14.99
CA MET A 138 -12.21 -15.03 -15.44
C MET A 138 -12.46 -15.22 -16.94
N ARG A 139 -13.71 -15.08 -17.35
CA ARG A 139 -14.10 -15.21 -18.78
C ARG A 139 -13.60 -14.02 -19.61
N TRP A 140 -13.61 -12.84 -19.00
CA TRP A 140 -13.08 -11.59 -19.58
C TRP A 140 -12.52 -10.69 -18.47
N TRP A 141 -11.78 -9.69 -18.83
CA TRP A 141 -11.06 -8.78 -17.92
C TRP A 141 -11.97 -7.92 -17.03
N ASN A 142 -13.26 -7.79 -17.35
CA ASN A 142 -14.23 -7.14 -16.46
C ASN A 142 -14.32 -7.82 -15.09
N ASP A 143 -14.02 -9.11 -15.04
CA ASP A 143 -14.01 -9.93 -13.83
C ASP A 143 -12.58 -10.22 -13.32
N LEU A 144 -11.59 -9.36 -13.62
CA LEU A 144 -10.21 -9.50 -13.12
C LEU A 144 -10.15 -9.65 -11.59
N TRP A 145 -11.10 -9.06 -10.89
CA TRP A 145 -11.24 -9.16 -9.44
C TRP A 145 -11.43 -10.60 -8.95
N LEU A 146 -12.01 -11.52 -9.74
CA LEU A 146 -12.12 -12.95 -9.42
C LEU A 146 -10.73 -13.62 -9.26
N ASN A 147 -9.71 -13.06 -9.89
CA ASN A 147 -8.33 -13.47 -9.70
C ASN A 147 -7.70 -12.68 -8.55
N GLU A 148 -7.58 -11.37 -8.71
CA GLU A 148 -6.74 -10.50 -7.87
C GLU A 148 -7.30 -10.23 -6.47
N SER A 149 -8.60 -9.92 -6.37
CA SER A 149 -9.24 -9.72 -5.07
C SER A 149 -9.23 -10.99 -4.24
N PHE A 150 -9.45 -12.15 -4.88
CA PHE A 150 -9.40 -13.44 -4.21
C PHE A 150 -7.99 -13.81 -3.77
N ALA A 151 -6.99 -13.66 -4.63
CA ALA A 151 -5.60 -13.92 -4.28
C ALA A 151 -5.16 -13.04 -3.10
N SER A 152 -5.49 -11.75 -3.12
CA SER A 152 -5.18 -10.81 -2.04
C SER A 152 -5.89 -11.18 -0.73
N TYR A 153 -7.19 -11.47 -0.77
CA TYR A 153 -7.94 -11.89 0.42
C TYR A 153 -7.40 -13.19 1.02
N MET A 154 -7.18 -14.20 0.17
CA MET A 154 -6.72 -15.51 0.60
C MET A 154 -5.28 -15.50 1.09
N ALA A 155 -4.42 -14.65 0.50
CA ALA A 155 -3.05 -14.45 0.99
C ALA A 155 -3.02 -13.91 2.41
N VAL A 156 -3.79 -12.86 2.71
CA VAL A 156 -3.86 -12.28 4.06
C VAL A 156 -4.48 -13.27 5.05
N LEU A 157 -5.50 -14.00 4.64
CA LEU A 157 -6.12 -15.03 5.48
C LEU A 157 -5.13 -16.16 5.80
N ALA A 158 -4.42 -16.68 4.80
CA ALA A 158 -3.39 -17.71 4.97
C ALA A 158 -2.25 -17.19 5.85
N GLN A 159 -1.80 -15.96 5.62
CA GLN A 159 -0.75 -15.34 6.41
C GLN A 159 -1.13 -15.23 7.89
N ALA A 160 -2.36 -14.77 8.20
CA ALA A 160 -2.84 -14.66 9.57
C ALA A 160 -3.02 -16.03 10.25
N GLU A 161 -3.48 -17.04 9.54
CA GLU A 161 -3.83 -18.33 10.14
C GLU A 161 -2.69 -19.35 10.12
N ALA A 162 -1.91 -19.42 9.05
CA ALA A 162 -0.92 -20.46 8.83
C ALA A 162 0.53 -20.03 9.09
N THR A 163 0.84 -18.72 9.10
CA THR A 163 2.21 -18.23 9.28
C THR A 163 2.44 -17.64 10.68
N ARG A 164 3.65 -17.14 10.92
CA ARG A 164 3.99 -16.41 12.16
C ARG A 164 3.36 -15.01 12.27
N TRP A 165 2.91 -14.41 11.16
CA TRP A 165 2.33 -13.05 11.12
C TRP A 165 0.84 -13.05 11.43
N LYS A 166 0.50 -13.27 12.70
CA LYS A 166 -0.89 -13.39 13.16
C LYS A 166 -1.72 -12.11 13.04
N GLU A 167 -1.05 -10.95 12.97
CA GLU A 167 -1.68 -9.65 12.82
C GLU A 167 -1.72 -9.15 11.36
N ALA A 168 -1.73 -10.07 10.37
CA ALA A 168 -1.76 -9.71 8.95
C ALA A 168 -2.97 -8.82 8.58
N TRP A 169 -4.11 -8.96 9.26
CA TRP A 169 -5.27 -8.08 9.07
C TRP A 169 -5.04 -6.64 9.54
N THR A 170 -4.18 -6.43 10.54
CA THR A 170 -3.74 -5.09 10.95
C THR A 170 -2.88 -4.46 9.84
N THR A 171 -1.94 -5.22 9.26
CA THR A 171 -1.15 -4.75 8.11
C THR A 171 -2.03 -4.46 6.89
N PHE A 172 -3.00 -5.32 6.61
CA PHE A 172 -3.97 -5.10 5.53
C PHE A 172 -4.75 -3.79 5.71
N ALA A 173 -5.21 -3.50 6.92
CA ALA A 173 -5.92 -2.26 7.22
C ALA A 173 -5.00 -1.02 7.09
N ASP A 174 -3.72 -1.13 7.49
CA ASP A 174 -2.75 -0.04 7.42
C ASP A 174 -2.32 0.27 5.97
N THR A 175 -1.99 -0.74 5.19
CA THR A 175 -1.39 -0.58 3.85
C THR A 175 -2.41 -0.73 2.73
N GLU A 176 -3.05 -1.88 2.61
CA GLU A 176 -3.89 -2.21 1.46
C GLU A 176 -5.20 -1.40 1.45
N LYS A 177 -5.91 -1.33 2.58
CA LYS A 177 -7.13 -0.52 2.66
C LYS A 177 -6.84 0.98 2.53
N THR A 178 -5.70 1.45 3.02
CA THR A 178 -5.28 2.84 2.82
C THR A 178 -5.02 3.14 1.34
N TRP A 179 -4.42 2.21 0.61
CA TRP A 179 -4.29 2.30 -0.85
C TRP A 179 -5.65 2.30 -1.55
N ALA A 180 -6.55 1.38 -1.17
CA ALA A 180 -7.91 1.34 -1.71
C ALA A 180 -8.67 2.65 -1.47
N TYR A 181 -8.65 3.17 -0.25
CA TYR A 181 -9.32 4.44 0.08
C TYR A 181 -8.77 5.62 -0.71
N ARG A 182 -7.46 5.64 -0.97
CA ARG A 182 -6.84 6.67 -1.82
C ARG A 182 -7.36 6.59 -3.26
N GLN A 183 -7.39 5.39 -3.84
CA GLN A 183 -7.84 5.16 -5.22
C GLN A 183 -9.34 5.41 -5.38
N ASP A 184 -10.14 4.96 -4.42
CA ASP A 184 -11.61 5.03 -4.48
C ASP A 184 -12.18 6.45 -4.22
N GLN A 185 -11.31 7.40 -3.88
CA GLN A 185 -11.63 8.82 -3.74
C GLN A 185 -11.16 9.68 -4.93
N LEU A 186 -10.49 9.06 -5.91
CA LEU A 186 -10.04 9.76 -7.11
C LEU A 186 -11.21 9.95 -8.11
N PRO A 187 -11.15 10.98 -8.94
CA PRO A 187 -12.13 11.15 -10.02
C PRO A 187 -12.10 10.02 -11.05
N THR A 188 -11.05 9.20 -11.01
CA THR A 188 -10.83 8.03 -11.87
C THR A 188 -11.26 6.72 -11.23
N THR A 189 -11.96 6.76 -10.08
CA THR A 189 -12.49 5.56 -9.44
C THR A 189 -13.46 4.82 -10.35
N HIS A 190 -13.57 3.52 -10.15
CA HIS A 190 -14.43 2.63 -10.93
C HIS A 190 -15.03 1.54 -10.03
N PRO A 191 -16.09 0.84 -10.48
CA PRO A 191 -16.57 -0.36 -9.79
C PRO A 191 -15.51 -1.46 -9.74
N ILE A 192 -15.64 -2.41 -8.80
CA ILE A 192 -14.79 -3.61 -8.77
C ILE A 192 -14.97 -4.41 -10.06
N VAL A 193 -16.22 -4.61 -10.48
CA VAL A 193 -16.55 -5.14 -11.82
C VAL A 193 -16.52 -3.97 -12.79
N ALA A 194 -15.43 -3.84 -13.53
CA ALA A 194 -15.20 -2.73 -14.43
C ALA A 194 -15.64 -3.05 -15.87
N ASP A 195 -15.95 -2.02 -16.64
CA ASP A 195 -16.16 -2.17 -18.09
C ASP A 195 -14.79 -2.08 -18.79
N ILE A 196 -14.34 -3.20 -19.34
CA ILE A 196 -13.03 -3.31 -19.99
C ILE A 196 -13.25 -3.68 -21.47
N PRO A 197 -13.17 -2.70 -22.38
CA PRO A 197 -13.43 -2.91 -23.78
C PRO A 197 -12.34 -3.72 -24.52
N ASP A 198 -11.09 -3.62 -24.06
CA ASP A 198 -9.94 -4.24 -24.71
C ASP A 198 -8.81 -4.55 -23.72
N VAL A 199 -7.77 -5.25 -24.20
CA VAL A 199 -6.62 -5.68 -23.41
C VAL A 199 -5.70 -4.50 -23.02
N GLU A 200 -5.69 -3.41 -23.77
CA GLU A 200 -4.88 -2.23 -23.44
C GLU A 200 -5.46 -1.50 -22.23
N SER A 201 -6.79 -1.42 -22.16
CA SER A 201 -7.50 -0.76 -21.07
C SER A 201 -7.29 -1.42 -19.71
N ILE A 202 -7.01 -2.73 -19.67
CA ILE A 202 -6.85 -3.47 -18.39
C ILE A 202 -5.66 -2.98 -17.58
N HIS A 203 -4.58 -2.47 -18.22
CA HIS A 203 -3.39 -2.02 -17.51
C HIS A 203 -3.68 -0.92 -16.48
N LEU A 204 -4.77 -0.19 -16.63
CA LEU A 204 -5.20 0.85 -15.72
C LEU A 204 -5.99 0.31 -14.50
N ASN A 205 -6.42 -0.95 -14.56
CA ASN A 205 -7.25 -1.58 -13.54
C ASN A 205 -6.46 -2.50 -12.59
N PHE A 206 -5.13 -2.61 -12.77
CA PHE A 206 -4.25 -3.19 -11.75
C PHE A 206 -4.01 -2.15 -10.65
N ASP A 207 -5.03 -1.88 -9.85
CA ASP A 207 -5.06 -0.78 -8.89
C ASP A 207 -5.67 -1.19 -7.53
N GLY A 208 -5.69 -0.26 -6.58
CA GLY A 208 -6.24 -0.50 -5.25
C GLY A 208 -7.72 -0.87 -5.20
N ILE A 209 -8.48 -0.64 -6.28
CA ILE A 209 -9.88 -1.07 -6.37
C ILE A 209 -9.93 -2.58 -6.61
N THR A 210 -9.27 -3.06 -7.64
CA THR A 210 -9.27 -4.48 -8.02
C THR A 210 -8.61 -5.36 -6.96
N TYR A 211 -7.51 -4.91 -6.35
CA TYR A 211 -6.80 -5.69 -5.32
C TYR A 211 -7.39 -5.51 -3.92
N ALA A 212 -7.31 -4.31 -3.38
CA ALA A 212 -7.50 -4.07 -1.96
C ALA A 212 -8.95 -3.77 -1.56
N LYS A 213 -9.71 -2.96 -2.34
CA LYS A 213 -11.16 -2.80 -2.13
C LYS A 213 -11.85 -4.14 -2.33
N GLY A 214 -11.54 -4.86 -3.41
CA GLY A 214 -12.11 -6.16 -3.70
C GLY A 214 -11.85 -7.17 -2.58
N ALA A 215 -10.60 -7.28 -2.08
CA ALA A 215 -10.28 -8.15 -0.95
C ALA A 215 -11.01 -7.75 0.34
N SER A 216 -11.18 -6.44 0.60
CA SER A 216 -11.95 -5.95 1.74
C SER A 216 -13.44 -6.29 1.63
N VAL A 217 -14.00 -6.20 0.43
CA VAL A 217 -15.39 -6.58 0.15
C VAL A 217 -15.59 -8.09 0.24
N LEU A 218 -14.61 -8.90 -0.17
CA LEU A 218 -14.63 -10.35 0.06
C LEU A 218 -14.60 -10.69 1.55
N LYS A 219 -13.76 -10.02 2.35
CA LYS A 219 -13.75 -10.17 3.82
C LYS A 219 -15.14 -9.90 4.41
N GLN A 220 -15.80 -8.84 3.95
CA GLN A 220 -17.16 -8.49 4.34
C GLN A 220 -18.17 -9.57 3.89
N LEU A 221 -18.05 -10.08 2.67
CA LEU A 221 -18.91 -11.15 2.16
C LEU A 221 -18.80 -12.43 3.00
N VAL A 222 -17.59 -12.79 3.40
CA VAL A 222 -17.35 -13.94 4.28
C VAL A 222 -18.07 -13.76 5.64
N HIS A 223 -18.07 -12.57 6.22
CA HIS A 223 -18.86 -12.27 7.42
C HIS A 223 -20.36 -12.34 7.15
N TRP A 224 -20.81 -11.94 5.95
CA TRP A 224 -22.22 -11.94 5.57
C TRP A 224 -22.80 -13.33 5.35
N VAL A 225 -22.05 -14.22 4.68
CA VAL A 225 -22.54 -15.59 4.36
C VAL A 225 -22.13 -16.65 5.39
N GLY A 226 -21.10 -16.35 6.19
CA GLY A 226 -20.47 -17.28 7.12
C GLY A 226 -19.30 -18.02 6.48
N ARG A 227 -18.19 -18.14 7.24
CA ARG A 227 -16.92 -18.68 6.77
C ARG A 227 -17.02 -20.10 6.19
N ASP A 228 -17.67 -21.02 6.91
CA ASP A 228 -17.76 -22.43 6.49
C ASP A 228 -18.53 -22.57 5.16
N ARG A 229 -19.60 -21.78 5.00
CA ARG A 229 -20.37 -21.72 3.76
C ARG A 229 -19.58 -21.12 2.62
N PHE A 230 -18.80 -20.07 2.92
CA PHE A 230 -17.92 -19.47 1.92
C PHE A 230 -16.88 -20.48 1.41
N LEU A 231 -16.19 -21.20 2.29
CA LEU A 231 -15.20 -22.22 1.90
C LEU A 231 -15.83 -23.40 1.15
N GLU A 232 -17.01 -23.87 1.57
CA GLU A 232 -17.78 -24.86 0.81
C GLU A 232 -18.16 -24.32 -0.60
N GLY A 233 -18.53 -23.05 -0.69
CA GLY A 233 -18.75 -22.38 -1.97
C GLY A 233 -17.51 -22.38 -2.85
N MET A 234 -16.34 -22.09 -2.28
CA MET A 234 -15.07 -22.10 -3.03
C MET A 234 -14.71 -23.49 -3.52
N HIS A 235 -14.91 -24.52 -2.69
CA HIS A 235 -14.73 -25.90 -3.11
C HIS A 235 -15.59 -26.22 -4.35
N ARG A 236 -16.90 -25.92 -4.29
CA ARG A 236 -17.82 -26.19 -5.43
C ARG A 236 -17.50 -25.34 -6.65
N TYR A 237 -17.09 -24.09 -6.47
CA TYR A 237 -16.68 -23.21 -7.55
C TYR A 237 -15.49 -23.79 -8.32
N HIS A 238 -14.43 -24.20 -7.61
CA HIS A 238 -13.25 -24.81 -8.23
C HIS A 238 -13.57 -26.16 -8.91
N GLU A 239 -14.35 -27.04 -8.27
CA GLU A 239 -14.72 -28.31 -8.88
C GLU A 239 -15.59 -28.15 -10.14
N ARG A 240 -16.49 -27.16 -10.13
CA ARG A 240 -17.43 -26.94 -11.25
C ARG A 240 -16.76 -26.30 -12.45
N HIS A 241 -15.81 -25.39 -12.22
CA HIS A 241 -15.21 -24.57 -13.29
C HIS A 241 -13.73 -24.89 -13.55
N ARG A 242 -13.18 -25.96 -12.95
CA ARG A 242 -11.77 -26.33 -13.09
C ARG A 242 -11.31 -26.40 -14.54
N PHE A 243 -10.13 -25.82 -14.81
CA PHE A 243 -9.53 -25.69 -16.14
C PHE A 243 -10.43 -25.00 -17.17
N GLY A 244 -11.32 -24.13 -16.69
CA GLY A 244 -12.26 -23.37 -17.49
C GLY A 244 -12.33 -21.91 -17.06
N ASN A 245 -13.38 -21.24 -17.51
CA ASN A 245 -13.63 -19.83 -17.25
C ASN A 245 -14.91 -19.65 -16.44
N ALA A 246 -14.94 -18.61 -15.62
CA ALA A 246 -16.10 -18.22 -14.82
C ALA A 246 -16.37 -16.72 -14.90
N THR A 247 -17.58 -16.34 -14.52
CA THR A 247 -18.07 -14.96 -14.44
C THR A 247 -18.50 -14.63 -13.01
N LEU A 248 -18.79 -13.37 -12.73
CA LEU A 248 -19.44 -12.96 -11.50
C LEU A 248 -20.71 -13.76 -11.20
N ASP A 249 -21.58 -13.97 -12.21
CA ASP A 249 -22.81 -14.73 -12.02
C ASP A 249 -22.56 -16.19 -11.62
N ASP A 250 -21.56 -16.84 -12.22
CA ASP A 250 -21.15 -18.20 -11.86
C ASP A 250 -20.70 -18.28 -10.39
N PHE A 251 -19.93 -17.30 -9.93
CA PHE A 251 -19.48 -17.20 -8.54
C PHE A 251 -20.63 -16.96 -7.56
N LEU A 252 -21.51 -15.97 -7.85
CA LEU A 252 -22.68 -15.68 -7.02
C LEU A 252 -23.62 -16.87 -6.93
N ALA A 253 -23.91 -17.55 -8.05
CA ALA A 253 -24.80 -18.72 -8.06
C ALA A 253 -24.32 -19.83 -7.10
N VAL A 254 -23.01 -20.07 -7.04
CA VAL A 254 -22.44 -21.05 -6.11
C VAL A 254 -22.60 -20.61 -4.65
N LEU A 255 -22.35 -19.33 -4.37
CA LEU A 255 -22.50 -18.80 -2.99
C LEU A 255 -23.97 -18.74 -2.54
N GLU A 256 -24.90 -18.39 -3.43
CA GLU A 256 -26.34 -18.42 -3.16
C GLU A 256 -26.80 -19.85 -2.84
N GLU A 257 -26.32 -20.85 -3.61
CA GLU A 257 -26.61 -22.27 -3.39
C GLU A 257 -26.20 -22.75 -2.00
N VAL A 258 -24.99 -22.41 -1.55
CA VAL A 258 -24.48 -22.89 -0.23
C VAL A 258 -24.96 -22.06 0.94
N SER A 259 -25.19 -20.76 0.76
CA SER A 259 -25.59 -19.84 1.83
C SER A 259 -27.10 -19.76 2.02
N GLY A 260 -27.88 -20.05 0.99
CA GLY A 260 -29.31 -19.84 0.96
C GLY A 260 -29.72 -18.36 0.98
N ARG A 261 -28.80 -17.45 0.64
CA ARG A 261 -29.03 -16.00 0.60
C ARG A 261 -29.09 -15.53 -0.85
N ASP A 262 -29.95 -14.57 -1.12
CA ASP A 262 -29.94 -13.77 -2.36
C ASP A 262 -28.82 -12.72 -2.25
N LEU A 263 -27.87 -12.78 -3.16
CA LEU A 263 -26.70 -11.88 -3.21
C LEU A 263 -26.77 -10.84 -4.32
N GLN A 264 -27.85 -10.81 -5.11
CA GLN A 264 -27.96 -9.91 -6.26
C GLN A 264 -27.95 -8.43 -5.86
N GLN A 265 -28.69 -8.06 -4.80
CA GLN A 265 -28.66 -6.68 -4.31
C GLN A 265 -27.33 -6.31 -3.68
N TRP A 266 -26.70 -7.24 -2.96
CA TRP A 266 -25.38 -7.06 -2.38
C TRP A 266 -24.33 -6.82 -3.49
N SER A 267 -24.34 -7.65 -4.55
CA SER A 267 -23.46 -7.50 -5.72
C SER A 267 -23.58 -6.12 -6.35
N LYS A 268 -24.82 -5.69 -6.64
CA LYS A 268 -25.07 -4.36 -7.22
C LYS A 268 -24.48 -3.23 -6.38
N GLN A 269 -24.63 -3.28 -5.07
CA GLN A 269 -24.11 -2.24 -4.18
C GLN A 269 -22.60 -2.25 -4.07
N TRP A 270 -22.00 -3.42 -3.97
CA TRP A 270 -20.58 -3.56 -3.59
C TRP A 270 -19.64 -3.77 -4.76
N LEU A 271 -20.04 -4.56 -5.76
CA LEU A 271 -19.19 -4.92 -6.89
C LEU A 271 -19.41 -4.03 -8.12
N GLU A 272 -20.64 -3.51 -8.32
CA GLU A 272 -21.04 -2.85 -9.55
C GLU A 272 -21.17 -1.32 -9.40
N THR A 273 -20.80 -0.75 -8.25
CA THR A 273 -20.83 0.71 -8.02
C THR A 273 -19.49 1.23 -7.51
N ALA A 274 -19.09 2.41 -8.00
CA ALA A 274 -17.87 3.10 -7.59
C ALA A 274 -18.03 3.89 -6.29
N GLY A 275 -16.92 4.38 -5.77
CA GLY A 275 -16.85 5.26 -4.61
C GLY A 275 -16.94 4.54 -3.26
N VAL A 276 -16.57 5.24 -2.20
CA VAL A 276 -16.53 4.76 -0.82
C VAL A 276 -17.42 5.60 0.08
N ASN A 277 -18.23 4.95 0.92
CA ASN A 277 -19.07 5.64 1.89
C ASN A 277 -18.25 6.14 3.09
N THR A 278 -18.71 7.23 3.68
CA THR A 278 -18.20 7.77 4.95
C THR A 278 -19.20 7.50 6.05
N LEU A 279 -18.74 6.93 7.17
CA LEU A 279 -19.56 6.66 8.34
C LEU A 279 -19.15 7.59 9.48
N ARG A 280 -20.15 8.30 10.03
CA ARG A 280 -19.98 9.24 11.14
C ARG A 280 -20.88 8.86 12.32
N PRO A 281 -20.42 8.97 13.58
CA PRO A 281 -21.28 8.87 14.73
C PRO A 281 -22.06 10.18 14.91
N ASP A 282 -23.38 10.10 15.08
CA ASP A 282 -24.20 11.18 15.62
C ASP A 282 -24.54 10.84 17.07
N LEU A 283 -23.66 11.31 17.98
CA LEU A 283 -23.70 11.04 19.41
C LEU A 283 -24.36 12.20 20.14
N ARG A 284 -25.46 11.95 20.87
CA ARG A 284 -26.06 12.89 21.81
C ARG A 284 -25.91 12.37 23.22
N THR A 285 -25.53 13.25 24.11
CA THR A 285 -25.28 12.90 25.53
C THR A 285 -26.26 13.62 26.44
N GLU A 286 -26.52 13.02 27.60
CA GLU A 286 -27.29 13.60 28.68
C GLU A 286 -26.66 13.31 30.06
N ARG A 287 -27.00 14.08 31.06
CA ARG A 287 -26.55 13.78 32.43
C ARG A 287 -27.66 13.04 33.23
N ARG A 288 -27.35 11.81 33.67
CA ARG A 288 -28.20 11.03 34.55
C ARG A 288 -27.45 10.63 35.82
N GLY A 289 -27.98 10.96 36.98
CA GLY A 289 -27.38 10.58 38.27
C GLY A 289 -25.92 11.07 38.46
N GLY A 290 -25.57 12.22 37.88
CA GLY A 290 -24.23 12.81 37.97
C GLY A 290 -23.21 12.24 36.92
N ARG A 291 -23.62 11.27 36.12
CA ARG A 291 -22.79 10.69 35.05
C ARG A 291 -23.30 11.16 33.69
N GLU A 292 -22.36 11.29 32.73
CA GLU A 292 -22.66 11.55 31.34
C GLU A 292 -22.99 10.20 30.67
N THR A 293 -24.13 10.14 30.00
CA THR A 293 -24.64 8.92 29.36
C THR A 293 -25.04 9.22 27.91
N ILE A 294 -25.02 8.21 27.06
CA ILE A 294 -25.51 8.26 25.70
C ILE A 294 -27.03 8.42 25.72
N ALA A 295 -27.52 9.59 25.29
CA ALA A 295 -28.97 9.81 25.13
C ALA A 295 -29.48 9.15 23.84
N SER A 296 -28.71 9.28 22.74
CA SER A 296 -28.91 8.56 21.47
C SER A 296 -27.60 8.47 20.70
N LEU A 297 -27.44 7.41 19.93
CA LEU A 297 -26.35 7.23 19.00
C LEU A 297 -26.93 6.74 17.66
N ALA A 298 -26.50 7.35 16.57
CA ALA A 298 -26.76 6.84 15.23
C ALA A 298 -25.49 6.79 14.40
N VAL A 299 -25.42 5.83 13.50
CA VAL A 299 -24.45 5.81 12.41
C VAL A 299 -25.05 6.57 11.24
N VAL A 300 -24.40 7.66 10.84
CA VAL A 300 -24.76 8.44 9.65
C VAL A 300 -23.87 8.00 8.50
N GLN A 301 -24.48 7.62 7.41
CA GLN A 301 -23.80 7.21 6.19
C GLN A 301 -23.91 8.32 5.13
N GLU A 302 -22.77 8.68 4.55
CA GLU A 302 -22.66 9.65 3.45
C GLU A 302 -22.04 8.96 2.23
N ALA A 303 -22.45 9.38 1.05
CA ALA A 303 -21.85 8.97 -0.23
C ALA A 303 -21.33 10.21 -0.97
N PRO A 304 -20.27 10.11 -1.79
CA PRO A 304 -19.85 11.18 -2.67
C PRO A 304 -21.00 11.57 -3.63
N GLU A 305 -21.12 12.85 -3.95
CA GLU A 305 -22.17 13.35 -4.84
C GLU A 305 -22.12 12.69 -6.23
N GLU A 306 -20.92 12.44 -6.73
CA GLU A 306 -20.67 11.78 -8.03
C GLU A 306 -21.01 10.28 -8.00
N TRP A 307 -20.97 9.66 -6.82
CA TRP A 307 -21.21 8.24 -6.59
C TRP A 307 -22.21 8.03 -5.43
N PRO A 308 -23.49 8.39 -5.61
CA PRO A 308 -24.44 8.56 -4.52
C PRO A 308 -25.00 7.27 -3.92
N THR A 309 -24.33 6.13 -4.12
CA THR A 309 -24.78 4.83 -3.62
C THR A 309 -24.57 4.72 -2.11
N LEU A 310 -25.65 4.63 -1.34
CA LEU A 310 -25.63 4.20 0.05
C LEU A 310 -25.68 2.67 0.09
N ARG A 311 -24.72 2.05 0.79
CA ARG A 311 -24.56 0.61 0.86
C ARG A 311 -25.05 0.03 2.17
N SER A 312 -25.46 -1.23 2.16
CA SER A 312 -25.73 -1.98 3.40
C SER A 312 -24.42 -2.44 3.99
N HIS A 313 -24.14 -2.05 5.23
CA HIS A 313 -22.94 -2.42 5.96
C HIS A 313 -23.28 -3.32 7.14
N ARG A 314 -22.45 -4.33 7.40
CA ARG A 314 -22.39 -4.98 8.70
C ARG A 314 -21.14 -4.51 9.40
N LEU A 315 -21.29 -3.90 10.57
CA LEU A 315 -20.17 -3.34 11.32
C LEU A 315 -20.35 -3.51 12.82
N ALA A 316 -19.28 -3.24 13.56
CA ALA A 316 -19.36 -3.13 15.02
C ALA A 316 -19.08 -1.69 15.47
N VAL A 317 -19.69 -1.31 16.59
CA VAL A 317 -19.41 -0.10 17.35
C VAL A 317 -18.72 -0.51 18.65
N GLY A 318 -17.48 -0.07 18.83
CA GLY A 318 -16.69 -0.29 20.05
C GLY A 318 -16.72 0.92 20.99
N LEU A 319 -16.97 0.69 22.28
CA LEU A 319 -16.85 1.67 23.34
C LEU A 319 -15.61 1.35 24.20
N TYR A 320 -14.64 2.26 24.20
CA TYR A 320 -13.37 2.10 24.91
C TYR A 320 -13.25 3.12 26.03
N ASP A 321 -12.81 2.68 27.19
CA ASP A 321 -12.61 3.50 28.37
C ASP A 321 -11.20 3.34 28.93
N SER A 322 -10.78 4.37 29.67
CA SER A 322 -9.52 4.35 30.42
C SER A 322 -9.65 3.39 31.62
N HIS A 323 -8.75 2.42 31.68
CA HIS A 323 -8.63 1.49 32.80
C HIS A 323 -7.14 1.20 33.06
N ASP A 324 -6.67 1.50 34.27
CA ASP A 324 -5.28 1.27 34.68
C ASP A 324 -4.22 1.85 33.71
N GLY A 325 -4.52 3.02 33.14
CA GLY A 325 -3.62 3.73 32.21
C GLY A 325 -3.78 3.32 30.73
N ASN A 326 -4.50 2.24 30.44
CA ASN A 326 -4.76 1.78 29.07
C ASN A 326 -6.18 2.13 28.62
N LEU A 327 -6.40 2.13 27.30
CA LEU A 327 -7.72 2.19 26.68
C LEU A 327 -8.18 0.76 26.36
N ARG A 328 -9.27 0.34 26.98
CA ARG A 328 -9.80 -1.03 26.82
C ARG A 328 -11.25 -1.04 26.34
N LEU A 329 -11.56 -2.02 25.52
CA LEU A 329 -12.90 -2.27 25.04
C LEU A 329 -13.81 -2.64 26.24
N ARG A 330 -14.81 -1.80 26.48
CA ARG A 330 -15.83 -2.03 27.51
C ARG A 330 -17.05 -2.74 26.95
N ARG A 331 -17.49 -2.31 25.77
CA ARG A 331 -18.67 -2.86 25.10
C ARG A 331 -18.50 -2.79 23.60
N ARG A 332 -19.00 -3.80 22.89
CA ARG A 332 -19.04 -3.86 21.43
C ARG A 332 -20.43 -4.35 21.01
N VAL A 333 -21.01 -3.66 20.01
CA VAL A 333 -22.31 -4.01 19.44
C VAL A 333 -22.14 -4.14 17.93
N GLU A 334 -22.59 -5.27 17.38
CA GLU A 334 -22.65 -5.47 15.94
C GLU A 334 -24.04 -5.15 15.42
N LEU A 335 -24.12 -4.45 14.29
CA LEU A 335 -25.39 -4.07 13.69
C LEU A 335 -25.26 -3.99 12.16
N ASP A 336 -26.43 -4.05 11.52
CA ASP A 336 -26.55 -3.74 10.10
C ASP A 336 -26.92 -2.25 9.94
N VAL A 337 -26.14 -1.54 9.10
CA VAL A 337 -26.36 -0.14 8.78
C VAL A 337 -26.97 -0.05 7.38
N GLU A 338 -28.13 0.58 7.28
CA GLU A 338 -28.87 0.74 6.04
C GLU A 338 -29.31 2.20 5.85
N GLY A 339 -29.26 2.66 4.60
CA GLY A 339 -29.65 4.02 4.24
C GLY A 339 -28.75 5.09 4.85
N ALA A 340 -29.22 6.32 4.93
CA ALA A 340 -28.43 7.47 5.36
C ALA A 340 -28.24 7.55 6.90
N ARG A 341 -29.07 6.86 7.67
CA ARG A 341 -29.06 6.93 9.13
C ARG A 341 -29.60 5.65 9.77
N THR A 342 -28.84 5.08 10.69
CA THR A 342 -29.23 3.88 11.46
C THR A 342 -29.02 4.15 12.94
N GLU A 343 -30.08 4.02 13.76
CA GLU A 343 -30.00 4.17 15.21
C GLU A 343 -29.35 2.96 15.87
N VAL A 344 -28.52 3.21 16.89
CA VAL A 344 -27.85 2.18 17.69
C VAL A 344 -28.51 2.13 19.07
N GLU A 345 -29.75 1.63 19.11
CA GLU A 345 -30.61 1.64 20.32
C GLU A 345 -29.98 0.92 21.52
N GLU A 346 -29.19 -0.14 21.25
CA GLU A 346 -28.56 -0.96 22.29
C GLU A 346 -27.54 -0.22 23.17
N LEU A 347 -27.06 0.94 22.72
CA LEU A 347 -26.09 1.76 23.43
C LEU A 347 -26.73 2.95 24.16
N ALA A 348 -28.05 3.14 24.09
CA ALA A 348 -28.75 4.17 24.82
C ALA A 348 -28.70 3.91 26.35
N GLY A 349 -28.32 4.94 27.10
CA GLY A 349 -28.14 4.87 28.56
C GLY A 349 -26.75 4.39 29.02
N GLU A 350 -25.89 3.91 28.12
CA GLU A 350 -24.50 3.59 28.44
C GLU A 350 -23.73 4.85 28.85
N ALA A 351 -22.69 4.72 29.66
CA ALA A 351 -21.77 5.82 29.92
C ALA A 351 -21.09 6.25 28.64
N VAL A 352 -20.89 7.55 28.45
CA VAL A 352 -20.14 8.08 27.29
C VAL A 352 -18.70 7.58 27.38
N PRO A 353 -18.19 6.91 26.33
CA PRO A 353 -16.82 6.37 26.35
C PRO A 353 -15.76 7.46 26.16
N ASP A 354 -14.50 7.12 26.46
CA ASP A 354 -13.35 7.95 26.08
C ASP A 354 -13.11 7.88 24.57
N LEU A 355 -13.33 6.71 23.95
CA LEU A 355 -13.26 6.51 22.50
C LEU A 355 -14.45 5.68 22.02
N LEU A 356 -15.23 6.23 21.09
CA LEU A 356 -16.24 5.53 20.32
C LEU A 356 -15.66 5.23 18.92
N LEU A 357 -15.53 3.96 18.59
CA LEU A 357 -14.97 3.51 17.31
C LEU A 357 -16.03 2.81 16.47
N LEU A 358 -16.37 3.40 15.33
CA LEU A 358 -17.18 2.74 14.29
C LEU A 358 -16.33 1.76 13.49
N ASN A 359 -16.95 0.69 13.01
CA ASN A 359 -16.29 -0.39 12.27
C ASN A 359 -15.18 -1.09 13.07
N ASP A 360 -15.37 -1.18 14.38
CA ASP A 360 -14.47 -1.92 15.26
C ASP A 360 -14.31 -3.37 14.79
N GLY A 361 -13.06 -3.86 14.72
CA GLY A 361 -12.74 -5.17 14.12
C GLY A 361 -12.70 -5.18 12.58
N ASP A 362 -12.88 -4.05 11.93
CA ASP A 362 -12.72 -3.89 10.46
C ASP A 362 -13.62 -4.82 9.64
N LEU A 363 -14.92 -4.84 9.96
CA LEU A 363 -15.89 -5.74 9.34
C LEU A 363 -16.41 -5.26 7.98
N THR A 364 -16.33 -3.95 7.68
CA THR A 364 -16.82 -3.36 6.43
C THR A 364 -15.78 -2.47 5.75
N TYR A 365 -15.98 -2.20 4.47
CA TYR A 365 -15.22 -1.23 3.70
C TYR A 365 -15.93 0.12 3.73
N ALA A 366 -15.43 1.04 4.54
CA ALA A 366 -15.94 2.41 4.66
C ALA A 366 -14.90 3.32 5.31
N ARG A 367 -14.93 4.59 4.95
CA ARG A 367 -14.19 5.65 5.64
C ARG A 367 -14.89 5.94 6.97
N VAL A 368 -14.16 5.98 8.05
CA VAL A 368 -14.70 6.25 9.39
C VAL A 368 -14.33 7.64 9.84
N ARG A 369 -15.22 8.28 10.59
CA ARG A 369 -14.97 9.55 11.29
C ARG A 369 -15.13 9.35 12.78
N LEU A 370 -14.30 10.05 13.53
CA LEU A 370 -14.35 10.11 14.97
C LEU A 370 -15.19 11.32 15.42
N ASP A 371 -15.94 11.17 16.51
CA ASP A 371 -16.51 12.33 17.18
C ASP A 371 -15.42 13.16 17.87
N GLU A 372 -15.76 14.38 18.29
CA GLU A 372 -14.79 15.34 18.84
C GLU A 372 -14.05 14.80 20.07
N ARG A 373 -14.77 14.11 20.98
CA ARG A 373 -14.18 13.53 22.20
C ARG A 373 -13.24 12.38 21.85
N SER A 374 -13.69 11.48 20.99
CA SER A 374 -12.90 10.34 20.51
C SER A 374 -11.63 10.81 19.80
N LEU A 375 -11.73 11.86 18.95
CA LEU A 375 -10.58 12.43 18.28
C LEU A 375 -9.57 13.02 19.26
N ALA A 376 -10.03 13.77 20.28
CA ALA A 376 -9.16 14.30 21.31
C ALA A 376 -8.44 13.18 22.09
N THR A 377 -9.14 12.10 22.44
CA THR A 377 -8.55 10.92 23.09
C THR A 377 -7.50 10.26 22.20
N VAL A 378 -7.79 10.08 20.91
CA VAL A 378 -6.88 9.49 19.93
C VAL A 378 -5.60 10.33 19.79
N VAL A 379 -5.71 11.65 19.64
CA VAL A 379 -4.55 12.54 19.51
C VAL A 379 -3.61 12.44 20.72
N GLU A 380 -4.15 12.36 21.92
CA GLU A 380 -3.34 12.34 23.14
C GLU A 380 -2.89 10.93 23.57
N ARG A 381 -3.68 9.90 23.30
CA ARG A 381 -3.57 8.64 24.02
C ARG A 381 -3.76 7.38 23.15
N LEU A 382 -3.64 7.48 21.82
CA LEU A 382 -3.83 6.31 20.95
C LEU A 382 -2.87 5.17 21.28
N GLY A 383 -1.66 5.48 21.72
CA GLY A 383 -0.68 4.49 22.17
C GLY A 383 -1.10 3.68 23.41
N ASP A 384 -2.16 4.11 24.15
CA ASP A 384 -2.73 3.39 25.29
C ASP A 384 -3.76 2.33 24.87
N LEU A 385 -4.20 2.31 23.60
CA LEU A 385 -5.17 1.35 23.08
C LEU A 385 -4.49 0.00 22.83
N GLU A 386 -4.92 -1.05 23.53
CA GLU A 386 -4.25 -2.36 23.50
C GLU A 386 -4.44 -3.11 22.17
N ASP A 387 -5.61 -3.00 21.54
CA ASP A 387 -5.92 -3.68 20.29
C ASP A 387 -5.23 -3.03 19.10
N SER A 388 -4.36 -3.78 18.39
CA SER A 388 -3.56 -3.27 17.26
C SER A 388 -4.42 -2.87 16.06
N LEU A 389 -5.49 -3.63 15.78
CA LEU A 389 -6.39 -3.33 14.68
C LEU A 389 -7.22 -2.07 14.97
N ALA A 390 -7.74 -1.92 16.18
CA ALA A 390 -8.46 -0.73 16.60
C ALA A 390 -7.57 0.52 16.54
N ARG A 391 -6.28 0.42 16.97
CA ARG A 391 -5.31 1.52 16.80
C ARG A 391 -5.14 1.88 15.33
N THR A 392 -4.95 0.88 14.47
CA THR A 392 -4.75 1.09 13.03
C THR A 392 -5.97 1.75 12.38
N LEU A 393 -7.17 1.38 12.76
CA LEU A 393 -8.39 2.04 12.29
C LEU A 393 -8.43 3.53 12.69
N CYS A 394 -7.97 3.87 13.89
CA CYS A 394 -7.85 5.27 14.32
C CYS A 394 -6.76 6.01 13.53
N TRP A 395 -5.58 5.39 13.31
CA TRP A 395 -4.51 5.96 12.49
C TRP A 395 -4.97 6.28 11.07
N THR A 396 -5.59 5.30 10.41
CA THR A 396 -6.06 5.44 9.02
C THR A 396 -7.20 6.44 8.90
N ALA A 397 -8.13 6.49 9.87
CA ALA A 397 -9.20 7.48 9.91
C ALA A 397 -8.62 8.92 10.00
N CYS A 398 -7.68 9.16 10.92
CA CYS A 398 -7.06 10.47 11.09
C CYS A 398 -6.25 10.89 9.84
N TRP A 399 -5.52 9.96 9.23
CA TRP A 399 -4.78 10.24 7.99
C TRP A 399 -5.72 10.59 6.83
N ASP A 400 -6.82 9.85 6.67
CA ASP A 400 -7.85 10.18 5.67
C ASP A 400 -8.48 11.55 5.92
N MET A 401 -8.71 11.91 7.19
CA MET A 401 -9.21 13.25 7.56
C MET A 401 -8.23 14.37 7.19
N VAL A 402 -6.90 14.14 7.28
CA VAL A 402 -5.89 15.14 6.82
C VAL A 402 -6.01 15.34 5.31
N ARG A 403 -6.02 14.26 4.54
CA ARG A 403 -6.09 14.31 3.08
C ARG A 403 -7.38 14.94 2.56
N ASN A 404 -8.45 14.89 3.35
CA ASN A 404 -9.74 15.51 3.04
C ASN A 404 -9.93 16.89 3.70
N ALA A 405 -8.87 17.50 4.23
CA ALA A 405 -8.90 18.82 4.89
C ALA A 405 -9.90 18.91 6.07
N GLU A 406 -10.18 17.80 6.73
CA GLU A 406 -11.03 17.71 7.93
C GLU A 406 -10.19 17.86 9.20
N LEU A 407 -8.98 17.27 9.24
CA LEU A 407 -8.00 17.41 10.33
C LEU A 407 -6.80 18.25 9.87
N PRO A 408 -6.38 19.28 10.62
CA PRO A 408 -5.17 20.02 10.32
C PRO A 408 -3.93 19.11 10.31
N ALA A 409 -3.01 19.32 9.37
CA ALA A 409 -1.80 18.50 9.23
C ALA A 409 -0.91 18.56 10.49
N ARG A 410 -0.85 19.71 11.17
CA ARG A 410 -0.13 19.88 12.44
C ARG A 410 -0.70 19.02 13.58
N GLU A 411 -2.02 18.82 13.61
CA GLU A 411 -2.66 17.96 14.62
C GLU A 411 -2.34 16.48 14.36
N TYR A 412 -2.25 16.08 13.09
CA TYR A 412 -1.78 14.76 12.75
C TYR A 412 -0.31 14.53 13.13
N LEU A 413 0.55 15.53 12.86
CA LEU A 413 1.93 15.45 13.32
C LEU A 413 1.99 15.29 14.84
N ARG A 414 1.17 16.04 15.60
CA ARG A 414 1.08 15.92 17.06
C ARG A 414 0.62 14.52 17.48
N LEU A 415 -0.39 13.97 16.82
CA LEU A 415 -0.87 12.61 17.04
C LEU A 415 0.26 11.58 16.87
N VAL A 416 1.02 11.67 15.76
CA VAL A 416 2.14 10.76 15.49
C VAL A 416 3.24 10.92 16.54
N LEU A 417 3.64 12.15 16.88
CA LEU A 417 4.70 12.40 17.85
C LEU A 417 4.35 11.94 19.26
N ASN A 418 3.08 12.01 19.66
CA ASN A 418 2.63 11.55 20.96
C ASN A 418 2.59 10.03 21.09
N ASN A 419 2.33 9.31 19.99
CA ASN A 419 1.89 7.91 20.07
C ASN A 419 2.77 6.91 19.31
N ALA A 420 3.46 7.30 18.21
CA ALA A 420 4.19 6.36 17.35
C ALA A 420 5.35 5.64 18.07
N GLY A 421 5.95 6.26 19.07
CA GLY A 421 7.00 5.64 19.89
C GLY A 421 6.51 4.46 20.76
N ARG A 422 5.20 4.28 20.86
CA ARG A 422 4.52 3.19 21.61
C ARG A 422 3.85 2.18 20.70
N GLU A 423 3.93 2.37 19.39
CA GLU A 423 3.37 1.44 18.41
C GLU A 423 4.27 0.21 18.28
N PRO A 424 3.80 -0.99 18.63
CA PRO A 424 4.62 -2.18 18.63
C PRO A 424 4.87 -2.74 17.20
N LYS A 425 4.00 -2.41 16.24
CA LYS A 425 4.12 -2.92 14.87
C LYS A 425 5.02 -1.99 14.04
N VAL A 426 6.20 -2.48 13.68
CA VAL A 426 7.21 -1.69 12.95
C VAL A 426 6.70 -1.20 11.60
N GLY A 427 5.89 -1.99 10.89
CA GLY A 427 5.28 -1.58 9.62
C GLY A 427 4.41 -0.33 9.78
N THR A 428 3.57 -0.31 10.80
CA THR A 428 2.75 0.86 11.14
C THR A 428 3.62 2.06 11.49
N VAL A 429 4.70 1.89 12.28
CA VAL A 429 5.64 3.00 12.56
C VAL A 429 6.23 3.57 11.27
N GLN A 430 6.64 2.73 10.33
CA GLN A 430 7.18 3.17 9.03
C GLN A 430 6.13 3.96 8.21
N SER A 431 4.89 3.47 8.16
CA SER A 431 3.76 4.19 7.53
C SER A 431 3.53 5.56 8.17
N LEU A 432 3.46 5.63 9.50
CA LEU A 432 3.23 6.86 10.25
C LEU A 432 4.34 7.90 10.05
N LEU A 433 5.60 7.49 9.98
CA LEU A 433 6.73 8.39 9.74
C LEU A 433 6.70 8.96 8.32
N THR A 434 6.31 8.17 7.33
CA THR A 434 6.10 8.62 5.95
C THR A 434 4.92 9.60 5.86
N GLN A 435 3.82 9.30 6.53
CA GLN A 435 2.65 10.17 6.60
C GLN A 435 2.94 11.47 7.35
N ALA A 436 3.73 11.43 8.44
CA ALA A 436 4.16 12.63 9.18
C ALA A 436 5.02 13.54 8.31
N ALA A 437 5.96 12.98 7.54
CA ALA A 437 6.75 13.77 6.57
C ALA A 437 5.84 14.41 5.51
N SER A 438 4.87 13.66 4.97
CA SER A 438 3.87 14.17 4.02
C SER A 438 2.98 15.25 4.65
N ALA A 439 2.58 15.09 5.91
CA ALA A 439 1.81 16.09 6.65
C ALA A 439 2.59 17.40 6.79
N VAL A 440 3.90 17.34 7.05
CA VAL A 440 4.76 18.53 7.17
C VAL A 440 5.01 19.20 5.81
N HIS A 441 5.41 18.42 4.81
CA HIS A 441 5.95 18.97 3.57
C HIS A 441 4.88 19.20 2.49
N LEU A 442 3.84 18.37 2.44
CA LEU A 442 2.83 18.41 1.38
C LEU A 442 1.51 19.06 1.83
N TYR A 443 0.97 18.65 2.97
CA TYR A 443 -0.36 19.02 3.45
C TYR A 443 -0.38 20.16 4.48
N GLY A 444 0.75 20.43 5.15
CA GLY A 444 0.87 21.49 6.15
C GLY A 444 1.00 22.87 5.54
N ASP A 445 0.63 23.90 6.32
CA ASP A 445 0.85 25.29 5.96
C ASP A 445 2.35 25.53 5.69
N PRO A 446 2.73 26.02 4.49
CA PRO A 446 4.13 26.30 4.17
C PRO A 446 4.85 27.20 5.17
N ALA A 447 4.13 28.11 5.85
CA ALA A 447 4.69 28.99 6.88
C ALA A 447 5.22 28.21 8.11
N ASN A 448 4.70 27.01 8.38
CA ASN A 448 5.07 26.16 9.50
C ASN A 448 6.01 25.01 9.12
N ARG A 449 6.31 24.82 7.83
CA ARG A 449 7.07 23.68 7.29
C ARG A 449 8.41 23.49 7.97
N GLU A 450 9.20 24.55 8.09
CA GLU A 450 10.53 24.46 8.68
C GLU A 450 10.49 24.06 10.17
N ALA A 451 9.55 24.62 10.93
CA ALA A 451 9.37 24.27 12.34
C ALA A 451 8.87 22.83 12.51
N GLY A 452 7.93 22.39 11.65
CA GLY A 452 7.43 21.02 11.62
C GLY A 452 8.52 20.00 11.27
N ALA A 453 9.33 20.29 10.24
CA ALA A 453 10.43 19.44 9.80
C ALA A 453 11.50 19.28 10.91
N ARG A 454 11.89 20.38 11.57
CA ARG A 454 12.82 20.31 12.72
C ARG A 454 12.24 19.51 13.88
N THR A 455 10.96 19.66 14.17
CA THR A 455 10.30 18.92 15.24
C THR A 455 10.26 17.43 14.94
N LEU A 456 9.94 17.05 13.70
CA LEU A 456 9.93 15.64 13.25
C LEU A 456 11.34 15.04 13.30
N ALA A 457 12.35 15.72 12.76
CA ALA A 457 13.74 15.26 12.78
C ALA A 457 14.25 15.00 14.21
N ARG A 458 14.01 15.95 15.13
CA ARG A 458 14.37 15.82 16.55
C ARG A 458 13.67 14.62 17.18
N ALA A 459 12.37 14.45 16.97
CA ALA A 459 11.62 13.33 17.53
C ALA A 459 12.13 11.97 17.00
N CYS A 460 12.48 11.89 15.71
CA CYS A 460 13.08 10.69 15.13
C CYS A 460 14.44 10.38 15.76
N ARG A 461 15.30 11.40 15.98
CA ARG A 461 16.60 11.23 16.64
C ARG A 461 16.44 10.75 18.07
N GLU A 462 15.57 11.39 18.85
CA GLU A 462 15.30 10.98 20.24
C GLU A 462 14.71 9.57 20.33
N ALA A 463 13.87 9.16 19.38
CA ALA A 463 13.33 7.82 19.33
C ALA A 463 14.40 6.79 18.93
N LEU A 464 15.30 7.12 17.98
CA LEU A 464 16.45 6.31 17.62
C LEU A 464 17.39 6.08 18.83
N GLU A 465 17.66 7.12 19.61
CA GLU A 465 18.50 7.04 20.80
C GLU A 465 17.91 6.17 21.92
N ARG A 466 16.58 6.08 22.00
CA ARG A 466 15.85 5.26 22.98
C ARG A 466 15.48 3.86 22.50
N ALA A 467 15.56 3.61 21.21
CA ALA A 467 15.17 2.32 20.63
C ALA A 467 16.05 1.19 21.13
N GLU A 468 15.46 0.02 21.31
CA GLU A 468 16.21 -1.19 21.69
C GLU A 468 17.31 -1.48 20.67
N PRO A 469 18.58 -1.63 21.12
CA PRO A 469 19.69 -1.91 20.23
C PRO A 469 19.46 -3.12 19.33
N GLY A 470 19.66 -2.95 18.04
CA GLY A 470 19.48 -4.00 17.06
C GLY A 470 18.02 -4.33 16.72
N SER A 471 17.04 -3.58 17.24
CA SER A 471 15.61 -3.78 16.90
C SER A 471 15.24 -3.24 15.51
N ASP A 472 14.12 -3.71 14.99
CA ASP A 472 13.54 -3.18 13.75
C ASP A 472 13.03 -1.74 13.92
N HIS A 473 12.55 -1.40 15.11
CA HIS A 473 12.19 -0.03 15.46
C HIS A 473 13.42 0.90 15.38
N GLN A 474 14.57 0.46 15.88
CA GLN A 474 15.81 1.22 15.75
C GLN A 474 16.14 1.52 14.28
N LEU A 475 16.04 0.53 13.40
CA LEU A 475 16.27 0.70 11.96
C LEU A 475 15.24 1.67 11.32
N ALA A 476 13.96 1.54 11.69
CA ALA A 476 12.90 2.43 11.20
C ALA A 476 13.14 3.88 11.63
N TRP A 477 13.44 4.11 12.91
CA TRP A 477 13.75 5.45 13.43
C TRP A 477 15.05 6.02 12.84
N ALA A 478 16.09 5.19 12.63
CA ALA A 478 17.33 5.61 11.98
C ALA A 478 17.08 6.11 10.56
N ARG A 479 16.31 5.36 9.76
CA ARG A 479 15.95 5.76 8.40
C ARG A 479 15.13 7.06 8.39
N ALA A 480 14.17 7.18 9.30
CA ALA A 480 13.35 8.38 9.41
C ALA A 480 14.18 9.58 9.83
N PHE A 481 15.08 9.45 10.80
CA PHE A 481 15.99 10.51 11.20
C PHE A 481 16.86 10.98 10.03
N VAL A 482 17.50 10.04 9.34
CA VAL A 482 18.34 10.31 8.17
C VAL A 482 17.56 11.05 7.08
N SER A 483 16.32 10.65 6.79
CA SER A 483 15.47 11.30 5.77
C SER A 483 15.04 12.71 6.16
N ASN A 484 14.91 13.01 7.46
CA ASN A 484 14.41 14.29 7.95
C ASN A 484 15.51 15.22 8.50
N ALA A 485 16.78 14.79 8.54
CA ALA A 485 17.91 15.60 8.98
C ALA A 485 18.09 16.84 8.10
N ARG A 486 18.07 18.05 8.68
CA ARG A 486 18.19 19.34 7.96
C ARG A 486 19.13 20.33 8.64
N THR A 487 19.34 20.22 9.96
CA THR A 487 20.27 21.12 10.65
C THR A 487 21.72 20.69 10.38
N GLU A 488 22.66 21.64 10.49
CA GLU A 488 24.09 21.35 10.35
C GLU A 488 24.54 20.25 11.32
N GLU A 489 24.03 20.26 12.57
CA GLU A 489 24.32 19.25 13.58
C GLU A 489 23.81 17.87 13.16
N ASP A 490 22.54 17.75 12.72
CA ASP A 490 21.97 16.47 12.29
C ASP A 490 22.67 15.93 11.05
N LEU A 491 22.93 16.78 10.06
CA LEU A 491 23.67 16.38 8.83
C LEU A 491 25.11 15.95 9.14
N ALA A 492 25.77 16.60 10.11
CA ALA A 492 27.08 16.16 10.57
C ALA A 492 27.02 14.79 11.24
N LEU A 493 26.02 14.56 12.11
CA LEU A 493 25.81 13.25 12.75
C LEU A 493 25.53 12.14 11.70
N VAL A 494 24.67 12.42 10.70
CA VAL A 494 24.37 11.50 9.60
C VAL A 494 25.61 11.16 8.79
N ARG A 495 26.49 12.15 8.53
CA ARG A 495 27.79 11.94 7.88
C ARG A 495 28.72 11.11 8.74
N ASP A 496 28.79 11.38 10.05
CA ASP A 496 29.62 10.64 10.99
C ASP A 496 29.19 9.18 11.11
N LEU A 497 27.90 8.89 11.00
CA LEU A 497 27.37 7.52 10.90
C LEU A 497 27.88 6.83 9.64
N LEU A 498 27.86 7.48 8.48
CA LEU A 498 28.34 6.94 7.21
C LEU A 498 29.83 6.59 7.26
N GLU A 499 30.61 7.48 7.89
CA GLU A 499 32.06 7.36 7.97
C GLU A 499 32.54 6.54 9.19
N GLY A 500 31.63 6.07 10.04
CA GLY A 500 31.93 5.28 11.23
C GLY A 500 32.55 6.07 12.40
N ARG A 501 32.45 7.41 12.37
CA ARG A 501 32.88 8.27 13.50
C ARG A 501 31.83 8.37 14.59
N ALA A 502 30.56 8.16 14.26
CA ALA A 502 29.46 8.00 15.21
C ALA A 502 28.82 6.63 15.03
N SER A 503 28.21 6.12 16.09
CA SER A 503 27.46 4.87 16.06
C SER A 503 26.36 4.87 17.11
N PHE A 504 25.30 4.14 16.85
CA PHE A 504 24.31 3.75 17.85
C PHE A 504 24.47 2.25 18.12
N GLU A 505 24.47 1.88 19.39
CA GLU A 505 24.61 0.46 19.76
C GLU A 505 23.56 -0.39 19.03
N GLY A 506 23.96 -1.50 18.42
CA GLY A 506 23.10 -2.41 17.66
C GLY A 506 22.72 -1.96 16.26
N LEU A 507 22.91 -0.70 15.88
CA LEU A 507 22.64 -0.22 14.53
C LEU A 507 23.82 -0.56 13.60
N VAL A 508 23.55 -1.39 12.60
CA VAL A 508 24.51 -1.71 11.54
C VAL A 508 24.27 -0.80 10.34
N VAL A 509 25.30 -0.02 9.98
CA VAL A 509 25.27 0.82 8.77
C VAL A 509 25.74 -0.03 7.59
N ASP A 510 24.82 -0.89 7.10
CA ASP A 510 25.02 -1.79 5.98
C ASP A 510 24.89 -1.08 4.61
N THR A 511 25.02 -1.79 3.51
CA THR A 511 25.02 -1.23 2.16
C THR A 511 23.75 -0.41 1.86
N GLU A 512 22.56 -0.91 2.24
CA GLU A 512 21.31 -0.21 1.95
C GLU A 512 21.14 1.04 2.85
N LEU A 513 21.53 0.96 4.12
CA LEU A 513 21.51 2.13 5.00
C LEU A 513 22.56 3.17 4.59
N ARG A 514 23.74 2.75 4.11
CA ARG A 514 24.75 3.66 3.53
C ARG A 514 24.17 4.43 2.36
N TRP A 515 23.54 3.75 1.40
CA TRP A 515 22.91 4.41 0.26
C TRP A 515 21.75 5.33 0.69
N HIS A 516 20.98 4.94 1.70
CA HIS A 516 19.95 5.81 2.25
C HIS A 516 20.55 7.10 2.81
N ILE A 517 21.66 7.01 3.55
CA ILE A 517 22.41 8.16 4.05
C ILE A 517 22.95 9.04 2.91
N VAL A 518 23.63 8.43 1.93
CA VAL A 518 24.22 9.17 0.79
C VAL A 518 23.15 9.94 0.01
N ARG A 519 22.01 9.31 -0.26
CA ARG A 519 20.87 9.94 -0.94
C ARG A 519 20.29 11.11 -0.14
N SER A 520 20.12 10.92 1.17
CA SER A 520 19.58 11.96 2.05
C SER A 520 20.54 13.15 2.19
N LEU A 521 21.85 12.91 2.33
CA LEU A 521 22.87 13.95 2.33
C LEU A 521 22.92 14.69 0.97
N ALA A 522 22.79 13.97 -0.15
CA ALA A 522 22.74 14.57 -1.48
C ALA A 522 21.49 15.45 -1.63
N ALA A 523 20.32 15.00 -1.21
CA ALA A 523 19.08 15.77 -1.24
C ALA A 523 19.12 17.03 -0.38
N ALA A 524 19.83 16.97 0.75
CA ALA A 524 20.06 18.11 1.64
C ALA A 524 21.19 19.06 1.17
N GLY A 525 21.85 18.77 0.04
CA GLY A 525 23.01 19.56 -0.45
C GLY A 525 24.30 19.35 0.35
N ALA A 526 24.32 18.38 1.25
CA ALA A 526 25.46 18.06 2.11
C ALA A 526 26.41 17.00 1.48
N ALA A 527 26.08 16.44 0.33
CA ALA A 527 26.95 15.51 -0.42
C ALA A 527 27.07 15.94 -1.87
N GLY A 528 28.32 16.03 -2.35
CA GLY A 528 28.66 16.26 -3.76
C GLY A 528 28.83 14.96 -4.53
N GLU A 529 29.26 15.09 -5.81
CA GLU A 529 29.53 13.96 -6.72
C GLU A 529 30.59 13.00 -6.16
N GLU A 530 31.59 13.52 -5.46
CA GLU A 530 32.70 12.73 -4.93
C GLU A 530 32.21 11.65 -3.94
N LEU A 531 31.25 12.00 -3.06
CA LEU A 531 30.69 11.05 -2.10
C LEU A 531 29.84 9.98 -2.82
N VAL A 532 29.04 10.39 -3.80
CA VAL A 532 28.20 9.47 -4.58
C VAL A 532 29.06 8.50 -5.38
N ALA A 533 30.11 9.00 -6.05
CA ALA A 533 31.04 8.18 -6.83
C ALA A 533 31.81 7.19 -5.94
N ALA A 534 32.29 7.63 -4.78
CA ALA A 534 32.99 6.76 -3.82
C ALA A 534 32.09 5.63 -3.30
N GLU A 535 30.81 5.90 -3.06
CA GLU A 535 29.88 4.84 -2.62
C GLU A 535 29.52 3.91 -3.79
N GLN A 536 29.43 4.42 -5.02
CA GLN A 536 29.21 3.59 -6.22
C GLN A 536 30.41 2.66 -6.52
N GLU A 537 31.62 3.11 -6.26
CA GLU A 537 32.80 2.23 -6.35
C GLU A 537 32.79 1.12 -5.29
N ARG A 538 32.20 1.41 -4.13
CA ARG A 538 32.04 0.44 -3.03
C ARG A 538 30.94 -0.61 -3.33
N ASP A 539 29.88 -0.20 -4.05
CA ASP A 539 28.78 -1.06 -4.50
C ASP A 539 28.65 -1.02 -6.04
N PRO A 540 29.51 -1.74 -6.78
CA PRO A 540 29.52 -1.71 -8.25
C PRO A 540 28.45 -2.64 -8.86
N THR A 541 27.29 -2.74 -8.22
CA THR A 541 26.14 -3.53 -8.68
C THR A 541 25.15 -2.66 -9.45
N ASP A 542 24.20 -3.30 -10.13
CA ASP A 542 23.07 -2.61 -10.76
C ASP A 542 22.22 -1.80 -9.76
N ARG A 543 22.01 -2.32 -8.54
CA ARG A 543 21.33 -1.57 -7.47
C ARG A 543 22.16 -0.37 -7.02
N GLY A 544 23.48 -0.54 -6.84
CA GLY A 544 24.39 0.57 -6.54
C GLY A 544 24.34 1.66 -7.62
N ALA A 545 24.30 1.28 -8.89
CA ALA A 545 24.17 2.22 -9.99
C ALA A 545 22.85 3.01 -9.94
N ARG A 546 21.73 2.35 -9.63
CA ARG A 546 20.42 3.01 -9.44
C ARG A 546 20.40 3.96 -8.25
N HIS A 547 20.97 3.55 -7.12
CA HIS A 547 21.11 4.41 -5.93
C HIS A 547 21.97 5.66 -6.23
N ALA A 548 23.08 5.49 -6.97
CA ALA A 548 23.92 6.59 -7.38
C ALA A 548 23.19 7.56 -8.31
N ALA A 549 22.45 7.05 -9.29
CA ALA A 549 21.64 7.88 -10.18
C ALA A 549 20.56 8.67 -9.41
N ALA A 550 19.86 8.02 -8.48
CA ALA A 550 18.90 8.70 -7.61
C ALA A 550 19.55 9.78 -6.73
N ALA A 551 20.73 9.50 -6.16
CA ALA A 551 21.47 10.48 -5.35
C ALA A 551 21.92 11.69 -6.18
N ARG A 552 22.40 11.49 -7.40
CA ARG A 552 22.76 12.57 -8.33
C ARG A 552 21.57 13.45 -8.66
N ALA A 553 20.42 12.84 -8.99
CA ALA A 553 19.16 13.54 -9.29
C ALA A 553 18.59 14.29 -8.07
N ALA A 554 18.86 13.82 -6.86
CA ALA A 554 18.37 14.42 -5.61
C ALA A 554 19.10 15.71 -5.23
N ARG A 555 20.29 16.00 -5.76
CA ARG A 555 21.05 17.20 -5.40
C ARG A 555 20.25 18.47 -5.68
N PRO A 556 20.25 19.45 -4.76
CA PRO A 556 19.46 20.67 -4.88
C PRO A 556 20.14 21.72 -5.75
N THR A 557 20.46 21.35 -7.01
CA THR A 557 21.08 22.25 -8.00
C THR A 557 20.33 22.21 -9.32
N PRO A 558 20.25 23.35 -10.05
CA PRO A 558 19.63 23.40 -11.36
C PRO A 558 20.24 22.38 -12.36
N GLU A 559 21.55 22.16 -12.28
CA GLU A 559 22.30 21.24 -13.15
C GLU A 559 21.88 19.78 -12.90
N ALA A 560 21.74 19.38 -11.62
CA ALA A 560 21.29 18.04 -11.27
C ALA A 560 19.86 17.78 -11.75
N LYS A 561 18.97 18.76 -11.63
CA LYS A 561 17.59 18.66 -12.14
C LYS A 561 17.55 18.62 -13.66
N ALA A 562 18.36 19.43 -14.34
CA ALA A 562 18.44 19.43 -15.79
C ALA A 562 18.97 18.10 -16.33
N GLU A 563 20.00 17.53 -15.71
CA GLU A 563 20.56 16.24 -16.10
C GLU A 563 19.56 15.08 -15.85
N ALA A 564 18.90 15.06 -14.70
CA ALA A 564 17.87 14.06 -14.41
C ALA A 564 16.71 14.12 -15.43
N TRP A 565 16.26 15.34 -15.77
CA TRP A 565 15.25 15.56 -16.79
C TRP A 565 15.70 15.04 -18.16
N ARG A 566 16.91 15.39 -18.57
CA ARG A 566 17.50 14.94 -19.85
C ARG A 566 17.55 13.42 -19.93
N LEU A 567 18.02 12.75 -18.89
CA LEU A 567 18.13 11.29 -18.82
C LEU A 567 16.77 10.59 -18.91
N VAL A 568 15.72 11.13 -18.27
CA VAL A 568 14.40 10.51 -18.25
C VAL A 568 13.57 10.85 -19.49
N VAL A 569 13.58 12.12 -19.92
CA VAL A 569 12.65 12.61 -20.94
C VAL A 569 13.26 12.61 -22.34
N GLU A 570 14.53 13.03 -22.47
CA GLU A 570 15.17 13.26 -23.78
C GLU A 570 15.93 12.03 -24.28
N GLU A 571 16.52 11.24 -23.38
CA GLU A 571 17.20 9.98 -23.71
C GLU A 571 16.24 8.80 -23.65
N ALA A 572 16.48 7.77 -24.45
CA ALA A 572 15.72 6.53 -24.48
C ALA A 572 16.65 5.32 -24.29
N GLY A 573 16.05 4.18 -23.86
CA GLY A 573 16.76 2.90 -23.81
C GLY A 573 17.42 2.59 -22.47
N GLN A 574 17.11 3.34 -21.43
CA GLN A 574 17.49 2.95 -20.08
C GLN A 574 16.47 1.91 -19.52
N PRO A 575 16.90 0.98 -18.64
CA PRO A 575 15.97 0.11 -17.91
C PRO A 575 14.94 0.93 -17.13
N LEU A 576 13.69 0.46 -17.07
CA LEU A 576 12.62 1.14 -16.36
C LEU A 576 12.99 1.44 -14.89
N ALA A 577 13.60 0.48 -14.20
CA ALA A 577 14.05 0.64 -12.82
C ALA A 577 15.10 1.76 -12.64
N MET A 578 15.92 2.04 -13.65
CA MET A 578 16.86 3.17 -13.65
C MET A 578 16.11 4.49 -13.83
N THR A 579 15.18 4.54 -14.77
CA THR A 579 14.31 5.70 -15.01
C THR A 579 13.53 6.08 -13.74
N GLU A 580 12.95 5.11 -13.07
CA GLU A 580 12.22 5.30 -11.80
C GLU A 580 13.14 5.79 -10.67
N ALA A 581 14.35 5.24 -10.57
CA ALA A 581 15.33 5.69 -9.59
C ALA A 581 15.71 7.17 -9.80
N ILE A 582 15.92 7.61 -11.04
CA ILE A 582 16.21 9.01 -11.38
C ILE A 582 15.01 9.90 -11.04
N MET A 583 13.78 9.50 -11.42
CA MET A 583 12.56 10.24 -11.09
C MET A 583 12.36 10.40 -9.58
N GLY A 584 12.59 9.33 -8.82
CA GLY A 584 12.52 9.36 -7.35
C GLY A 584 13.59 10.28 -6.71
N GLY A 585 14.74 10.44 -7.37
CA GLY A 585 15.75 11.44 -6.99
C GLY A 585 15.35 12.86 -7.40
N PHE A 586 14.76 13.03 -8.57
CA PHE A 586 14.33 14.33 -9.09
C PHE A 586 13.26 14.99 -8.20
N GLN A 587 12.28 14.24 -7.74
CA GLN A 587 11.18 14.70 -6.89
C GLN A 587 11.61 14.74 -5.42
N GLN A 588 11.87 15.94 -4.89
CA GLN A 588 12.28 16.15 -3.49
C GLN A 588 11.41 17.23 -2.83
N PHE A 589 10.93 16.97 -1.62
CA PHE A 589 10.00 17.86 -0.91
C PHE A 589 10.52 19.31 -0.78
N ASP A 590 11.74 19.52 -0.32
CA ASP A 590 12.26 20.85 0.00
C ASP A 590 12.87 21.58 -1.22
N GLN A 591 12.59 21.11 -2.45
CA GLN A 591 13.19 21.62 -3.67
C GLN A 591 12.14 22.19 -4.65
N GLU A 592 11.01 22.65 -4.16
CA GLU A 592 9.88 23.18 -4.95
C GLU A 592 10.32 24.25 -5.96
N GLU A 593 11.20 25.19 -5.55
CA GLU A 593 11.71 26.25 -6.42
C GLU A 593 12.50 25.71 -7.63
N LEU A 594 13.24 24.62 -7.43
CA LEU A 594 14.00 23.96 -8.49
C LEU A 594 13.09 23.12 -9.44
N LEU A 595 11.96 22.63 -8.90
CA LEU A 595 10.99 21.85 -9.67
C LEU A 595 10.01 22.74 -10.47
N ARG A 596 9.72 23.95 -10.00
CA ARG A 596 8.76 24.87 -10.62
C ARG A 596 8.98 25.12 -12.13
N PRO A 597 10.21 25.29 -12.65
CA PRO A 597 10.45 25.46 -14.09
C PRO A 597 10.05 24.22 -14.92
N TYR A 598 9.94 23.04 -14.30
CA TYR A 598 9.59 21.80 -14.99
C TYR A 598 8.09 21.57 -15.11
N VAL A 599 7.26 22.36 -14.44
CA VAL A 599 5.79 22.24 -14.56
C VAL A 599 5.35 22.42 -16.02
N GLU A 600 5.73 23.51 -16.68
CA GLU A 600 5.40 23.73 -18.08
C GLU A 600 6.11 22.74 -19.03
N ARG A 601 7.37 22.43 -18.75
CA ARG A 601 8.15 21.46 -19.54
C ARG A 601 7.52 20.08 -19.54
N TYR A 602 6.91 19.67 -18.42
CA TYR A 602 6.21 18.40 -18.29
C TYR A 602 5.08 18.30 -19.31
N PHE A 603 4.16 19.27 -19.34
CA PHE A 603 3.05 19.27 -20.30
C PHE A 603 3.50 19.37 -21.75
N GLN A 604 4.60 20.06 -22.01
CA GLN A 604 5.20 20.13 -23.35
C GLN A 604 5.81 18.80 -23.79
N ALA A 605 6.34 18.01 -22.87
CA ALA A 605 7.02 16.76 -23.16
C ALA A 605 6.05 15.56 -23.34
N LEU A 606 4.84 15.62 -22.78
CA LEU A 606 3.87 14.51 -22.77
C LEU A 606 3.63 13.86 -24.15
N PRO A 607 3.43 14.59 -25.26
CA PRO A 607 3.23 13.97 -26.56
C PRO A 607 4.42 13.12 -26.99
N ALA A 608 5.64 13.63 -26.81
CA ALA A 608 6.85 12.94 -27.20
C ALA A 608 7.14 11.70 -26.32
N ILE A 609 6.82 11.78 -25.03
CA ILE A 609 6.92 10.64 -24.11
C ILE A 609 5.98 9.53 -24.58
N TRP A 610 4.71 9.87 -24.83
CA TRP A 610 3.68 8.90 -25.22
C TRP A 610 3.97 8.23 -26.59
N GLU A 611 4.47 8.99 -27.55
CA GLU A 611 4.75 8.47 -28.90
C GLU A 611 6.02 7.64 -29.00
N ARG A 612 7.02 7.88 -28.13
CA ARG A 612 8.37 7.31 -28.31
C ARG A 612 8.73 6.22 -27.30
N ARG A 613 7.95 6.07 -26.24
CA ARG A 613 8.21 5.10 -25.17
C ARG A 613 7.26 3.92 -25.29
N GLU A 614 7.72 2.76 -24.85
CA GLU A 614 6.81 1.63 -24.63
C GLU A 614 5.80 1.94 -23.52
N LEU A 615 4.63 1.31 -23.56
CA LEU A 615 3.52 1.63 -22.66
C LEU A 615 3.89 1.63 -21.16
N PRO A 616 4.60 0.61 -20.61
CA PRO A 616 4.97 0.64 -19.18
C PRO A 616 5.88 1.82 -18.82
N GLU A 617 6.86 2.12 -19.68
CA GLU A 617 7.77 3.24 -19.49
C GLU A 617 7.04 4.58 -19.60
N ALA A 618 6.17 4.74 -20.61
CA ALA A 618 5.36 5.95 -20.79
C ALA A 618 4.46 6.22 -19.57
N LEU A 619 3.75 5.20 -19.07
CA LEU A 619 2.90 5.32 -17.89
C LEU A 619 3.71 5.72 -16.64
N SER A 620 4.86 5.09 -16.42
CA SER A 620 5.75 5.40 -15.30
C SER A 620 6.26 6.85 -15.37
N ILE A 621 6.70 7.32 -16.54
CA ILE A 621 7.20 8.69 -16.71
C ILE A 621 6.07 9.72 -16.56
N VAL A 622 4.92 9.49 -17.18
CA VAL A 622 3.76 10.41 -17.06
C VAL A 622 3.31 10.55 -15.63
N GLY A 623 3.17 9.46 -14.90
CA GLY A 623 2.79 9.49 -13.47
C GLY A 623 3.91 10.03 -12.57
N GLY A 624 5.14 9.53 -12.75
CA GLY A 624 6.28 9.80 -11.87
C GLY A 624 6.85 11.21 -11.98
N LEU A 625 6.72 11.87 -13.13
CA LEU A 625 7.14 13.26 -13.32
C LEU A 625 5.99 14.27 -13.18
N TYR A 626 4.76 13.85 -12.97
CA TYR A 626 3.69 14.82 -12.68
C TYR A 626 4.13 15.75 -11.54
N PRO A 627 3.97 17.09 -11.67
CA PRO A 627 4.54 18.05 -10.72
C PRO A 627 3.77 18.17 -9.40
N HIS A 628 3.50 17.04 -8.76
CA HIS A 628 2.67 16.93 -7.54
C HIS A 628 3.28 17.65 -6.31
N LEU A 629 4.58 17.94 -6.31
CA LEU A 629 5.25 18.69 -5.24
C LEU A 629 5.18 20.21 -5.43
N VAL A 630 4.85 20.69 -6.65
CA VAL A 630 4.60 22.10 -6.91
C VAL A 630 3.10 22.37 -6.69
N VAL A 631 2.75 22.50 -5.40
CA VAL A 631 1.35 22.63 -4.94
C VAL A 631 0.89 24.08 -5.11
N GLU A 632 0.44 24.40 -6.31
CA GLU A 632 0.03 25.73 -6.75
C GLU A 632 -1.23 25.67 -7.65
N GLU A 633 -2.06 26.72 -7.58
CA GLU A 633 -3.20 26.91 -8.49
C GLU A 633 -2.78 26.88 -9.98
N ARG A 634 -1.54 27.31 -10.27
CA ARG A 634 -0.99 27.28 -11.61
C ARG A 634 -0.83 25.84 -12.13
N THR A 635 -0.37 24.92 -11.29
CA THR A 635 -0.24 23.50 -11.65
C THR A 635 -1.60 22.92 -12.02
N VAL A 636 -2.64 23.22 -11.23
CA VAL A 636 -4.02 22.83 -11.51
C VAL A 636 -4.50 23.36 -12.86
N ARG A 637 -4.38 24.69 -13.09
CA ARG A 637 -4.80 25.30 -14.36
C ARG A 637 -4.10 24.71 -15.58
N LEU A 638 -2.79 24.48 -15.52
CA LEU A 638 -2.06 23.88 -16.64
C LEU A 638 -2.51 22.44 -16.91
N THR A 639 -2.90 21.71 -15.87
CA THR A 639 -3.47 20.36 -16.02
C THR A 639 -4.85 20.43 -16.69
N GLU A 640 -5.72 21.35 -16.24
CA GLU A 640 -7.05 21.59 -16.86
C GLU A 640 -6.93 21.95 -18.34
N ASP A 641 -6.04 22.90 -18.68
CA ASP A 641 -5.79 23.31 -20.07
C ASP A 641 -5.32 22.14 -20.94
N TYR A 642 -4.51 21.24 -20.37
CA TYR A 642 -4.03 20.05 -21.08
C TYR A 642 -5.15 19.01 -21.24
N LEU A 643 -5.96 18.78 -20.20
CA LEU A 643 -7.10 17.86 -20.20
C LEU A 643 -8.21 18.27 -21.17
N ALA A 644 -8.30 19.56 -21.54
CA ALA A 644 -9.27 20.07 -22.51
C ALA A 644 -8.98 19.61 -23.96
N ARG A 645 -7.82 19.00 -24.24
CA ARG A 645 -7.47 18.49 -25.57
C ARG A 645 -8.36 17.31 -25.96
N PRO A 646 -8.93 17.30 -27.18
CA PRO A 646 -9.89 16.27 -27.60
C PRO A 646 -9.24 14.89 -27.81
N ASP A 647 -8.00 14.85 -28.31
CA ASP A 647 -7.29 13.62 -28.72
C ASP A 647 -6.32 13.09 -27.65
N LEU A 648 -6.64 13.30 -26.37
CA LEU A 648 -5.79 12.85 -25.27
C LEU A 648 -6.00 11.35 -25.03
N PRO A 649 -4.91 10.51 -25.07
CA PRO A 649 -5.01 9.09 -24.73
C PRO A 649 -5.61 8.86 -23.36
N ALA A 650 -6.49 7.87 -23.23
CA ALA A 650 -7.19 7.58 -21.98
C ALA A 650 -6.27 7.36 -20.78
N PRO A 651 -5.13 6.61 -20.91
CA PRO A 651 -4.20 6.47 -19.80
C PRO A 651 -3.54 7.78 -19.36
N VAL A 652 -3.16 8.65 -20.31
CA VAL A 652 -2.59 9.96 -19.99
C VAL A 652 -3.63 10.83 -19.27
N ARG A 653 -4.87 10.84 -19.79
CA ARG A 653 -6.00 11.55 -19.12
C ARG A 653 -6.18 11.09 -17.68
N ARG A 654 -6.19 9.78 -17.44
CA ARG A 654 -6.33 9.19 -16.10
C ARG A 654 -5.23 9.69 -15.16
N LEU A 655 -3.97 9.55 -15.53
CA LEU A 655 -2.83 9.94 -14.70
C LEU A 655 -2.80 11.45 -14.40
N LEU A 656 -3.21 12.28 -15.36
CA LEU A 656 -3.33 13.73 -15.16
C LEU A 656 -4.44 14.09 -14.18
N LEU A 657 -5.62 13.45 -14.27
CA LEU A 657 -6.72 13.65 -13.32
C LEU A 657 -6.32 13.23 -11.89
N GLU A 658 -5.61 12.11 -11.74
CA GLU A 658 -5.10 11.64 -10.45
C GLU A 658 -4.06 12.60 -9.85
N GLY A 659 -3.15 13.11 -10.69
CA GLY A 659 -2.16 14.11 -10.28
C GLY A 659 -2.81 15.44 -9.88
N GLN A 660 -3.81 15.90 -10.63
CA GLN A 660 -4.57 17.12 -10.34
C GLN A 660 -5.30 17.01 -8.99
N ASP A 661 -6.03 15.92 -8.75
CA ASP A 661 -6.71 15.67 -7.47
C ASP A 661 -5.71 15.73 -6.29
N GLY A 662 -4.51 15.17 -6.48
CA GLY A 662 -3.45 15.23 -5.47
C GLY A 662 -3.02 16.65 -5.11
N VAL A 663 -2.83 17.53 -6.11
CA VAL A 663 -2.48 18.95 -5.90
C VAL A 663 -3.63 19.71 -5.26
N GLU A 664 -4.86 19.52 -5.73
CA GLU A 664 -6.04 20.17 -5.17
C GLU A 664 -6.30 19.76 -3.71
N ARG A 665 -6.12 18.49 -3.36
CA ARG A 665 -6.20 18.01 -1.97
C ARG A 665 -5.16 18.70 -1.11
N ALA A 666 -3.93 18.78 -1.59
CA ALA A 666 -2.84 19.43 -0.87
C ALA A 666 -3.14 20.93 -0.65
N LEU A 667 -3.68 21.63 -1.65
CA LEU A 667 -4.10 23.03 -1.50
C LEU A 667 -5.19 23.20 -0.44
N ARG A 668 -6.23 22.35 -0.45
CA ARG A 668 -7.30 22.37 0.56
C ARG A 668 -6.77 22.08 1.97
N ALA A 669 -5.90 21.07 2.09
CA ALA A 669 -5.31 20.69 3.38
C ALA A 669 -4.40 21.79 3.94
N ARG A 670 -3.57 22.45 3.10
CA ARG A 670 -2.75 23.64 3.49
C ARG A 670 -3.64 24.77 3.99
N ALA A 671 -4.73 25.06 3.30
CA ALA A 671 -5.67 26.10 3.73
C ALA A 671 -6.34 25.72 5.08
N ARG A 672 -6.70 24.46 5.29
CA ARG A 672 -7.24 23.97 6.56
C ARG A 672 -6.22 24.08 7.69
N ASP A 673 -4.97 23.74 7.44
CA ASP A 673 -3.89 23.82 8.43
C ASP A 673 -3.57 25.28 8.78
N ALA A 674 -3.52 26.18 7.80
CA ALA A 674 -3.32 27.62 8.01
C ALA A 674 -4.45 28.26 8.83
N ALA A 675 -5.70 27.78 8.69
CA ALA A 675 -6.84 28.27 9.45
C ALA A 675 -6.90 27.72 10.90
N ALA A 676 -6.13 26.70 11.25
CA ALA A 676 -6.07 26.16 12.59
C ALA A 676 -5.33 27.13 13.53
N ARG A 677 -5.91 27.44 14.69
CA ARG A 677 -5.37 28.38 15.68
C ARG A 677 -4.43 27.67 16.67
#